data_a686183c295afe32d8d17d6c32f4cc94
#
_entry.id   a686183c295afe32d8d17d6c32f4cc94
#
_cell.length_a   1.000
_cell.length_b   1.000
_cell.length_c   1.000
_cell.angle_alpha   90.00
_cell.angle_beta   90.00
_cell.angle_gamma   90.00
#
_symmetry.space_group_name_H-M   'P 1'
#
loop_
_entity.id
_entity.type
_entity.pdbx_description
1 polymer ?
#
loop_
_entity_poly.entity_id
_entity_poly.type
_entity_poly.pdbx_seq_one_letter_code
_entity_poly.pdbx_strand_id
1 'polypeptide(L)'
;MKKTRRKKGPVKFTRGMTNRLLFIFSIVVIGLVVLCGRLVYIYKNQGGDYNIKVLEQQNYSNKTIPYKRGDILDRNGVVLATSIKVYNLILDPKIMLSDDGKYLEPTLEALNTCFGYDANEVRQLVNENATRSYYVFDKKLTYEQIEVFLDMQKDTDTYPNIQGVWFESEYERKYPFNSLACNVLGFTSSGNVGVWGIEEYYSSYLNGVDGREYGYVNNNNVMEAVKKPAENGNNIVSTIDFNVQSIVEKWVEYYTEYYEPENLGVVIMDPRNGEVLAMAGMNSYDLNNPRDLAGYYTEEEIAAMTDEDKLDALNKIWRNYCISDTYEPGSTAKPFTIASALEEGKIASSMQFTCDGSEHVGGWNIKCHKKSGHGVISIQQSLAYSCNDAMMQTVVAEGKDVFVDYQSRFGFGSKTRIDLPGEESCENLVKDATMGDADLATNSFGQNFNTTMIQLAAGFSSVINGGYYYQPHVVKQILNENGGIVETFDKNLVKQVATKETCDIVKEGLKMCVESGTGTKGAIEGYTISGKTGTAEKLPRGTGEYLLSFIGFAPYDSPEVVCYVVLDNPRAEGKENTSNCLDVWTSIMAEVLPYLDIYKEVQEVAPGAESENIDGSVFEDEYNNATNEGDGTAPQDEPDRVPPADTNTTNNSNEEDDEGTNNNDNSDGNQSNDSGGE
;
A
#
# COMPACT_ATOMS: atom_id res chain seq x y z
N MET A 1 18.39 -50.36 -46.35
CA MET A 1 19.84 -50.14 -46.56
C MET A 1 20.28 -48.94 -45.69
N LYS A 2 20.91 -49.19 -44.58
CA LYS A 2 21.46 -48.13 -43.68
C LYS A 2 22.88 -47.80 -44.18
N LYS A 3 23.11 -46.54 -44.62
CA LYS A 3 24.46 -46.05 -44.95
C LYS A 3 25.21 -45.74 -43.67
N THR A 4 26.21 -46.53 -43.33
CA THR A 4 27.17 -46.33 -42.27
C THR A 4 28.07 -45.13 -42.59
N ARG A 5 27.99 -44.06 -41.79
CA ARG A 5 28.94 -42.93 -41.77
C ARG A 5 30.27 -43.40 -41.21
N ARG A 6 31.30 -43.49 -42.04
CA ARG A 6 32.69 -43.70 -41.59
C ARG A 6 33.16 -42.51 -40.76
N LYS A 7 33.53 -42.77 -39.50
CA LYS A 7 34.26 -41.82 -38.65
C LYS A 7 35.62 -41.53 -39.29
N LYS A 8 35.88 -40.30 -39.69
CA LYS A 8 37.22 -39.86 -40.10
C LYS A 8 38.10 -39.88 -38.86
N GLY A 9 39.19 -40.66 -38.85
CA GLY A 9 40.19 -40.67 -37.79
C GLY A 9 40.92 -39.33 -37.66
N PRO A 10 41.64 -39.08 -36.57
CA PRO A 10 42.32 -37.82 -36.31
C PRO A 10 43.31 -37.52 -37.45
N VAL A 11 43.18 -36.33 -37.98
CA VAL A 11 44.02 -35.82 -39.07
C VAL A 11 45.41 -35.64 -38.50
N LYS A 12 46.40 -36.44 -39.01
CA LYS A 12 47.82 -36.26 -38.60
C LYS A 12 48.35 -34.92 -39.12
N PHE A 13 48.97 -34.14 -38.22
CA PHE A 13 49.61 -32.89 -38.56
C PHE A 13 50.67 -33.10 -39.65
N THR A 14 50.52 -32.44 -40.76
CA THR A 14 51.52 -32.51 -41.84
C THR A 14 52.56 -31.36 -41.65
N ARG A 15 53.80 -31.57 -42.14
CA ARG A 15 54.84 -30.50 -42.08
C ARG A 15 54.37 -29.19 -42.68
N GLY A 16 53.50 -29.20 -43.68
CA GLY A 16 52.89 -27.99 -44.25
C GLY A 16 51.94 -27.25 -43.32
N MET A 17 51.17 -28.02 -42.50
CA MET A 17 50.28 -27.43 -41.47
C MET A 17 51.10 -26.83 -40.33
N THR A 18 52.18 -27.49 -39.92
CA THR A 18 53.10 -26.96 -38.88
C THR A 18 53.76 -25.67 -39.31
N ASN A 19 54.24 -25.58 -40.56
CA ASN A 19 54.86 -24.36 -41.09
C ASN A 19 53.84 -23.19 -41.19
N ARG A 20 52.58 -23.46 -41.59
CA ARG A 20 51.53 -22.45 -41.61
C ARG A 20 51.19 -21.98 -40.18
N LEU A 21 51.15 -22.86 -39.21
CA LEU A 21 50.90 -22.54 -37.83
C LEU A 21 52.03 -21.73 -37.23
N LEU A 22 53.31 -22.10 -37.51
CA LEU A 22 54.48 -21.33 -37.13
C LEU A 22 54.52 -19.94 -37.75
N PHE A 23 54.05 -19.81 -39.01
CA PHE A 23 53.96 -18.53 -39.70
C PHE A 23 52.90 -17.63 -39.04
N ILE A 24 51.71 -18.16 -38.77
CA ILE A 24 50.69 -17.40 -38.06
C ILE A 24 51.13 -17.02 -36.67
N PHE A 25 51.74 -17.95 -35.92
CA PHE A 25 52.31 -17.69 -34.60
C PHE A 25 53.39 -16.58 -34.62
N SER A 26 54.26 -16.58 -35.64
CA SER A 26 55.27 -15.55 -35.85
C SER A 26 54.64 -14.18 -36.08
N ILE A 27 53.56 -14.09 -36.85
CA ILE A 27 52.80 -12.83 -37.05
C ILE A 27 52.24 -12.32 -35.74
N VAL A 28 51.66 -13.20 -34.92
CA VAL A 28 51.08 -12.85 -33.62
C VAL A 28 52.19 -12.36 -32.67
N VAL A 29 53.34 -13.05 -32.65
CA VAL A 29 54.50 -12.63 -31.80
C VAL A 29 55.06 -11.27 -32.26
N ILE A 30 55.20 -11.04 -33.58
CA ILE A 30 55.62 -9.74 -34.11
C ILE A 30 54.62 -8.66 -33.72
N GLY A 31 53.32 -8.92 -33.84
CA GLY A 31 52.26 -7.99 -33.40
C GLY A 31 52.35 -7.66 -31.89
N LEU A 32 52.62 -8.65 -31.04
CA LEU A 32 52.84 -8.46 -29.62
C LEU A 32 54.12 -7.62 -29.33
N VAL A 33 55.21 -7.87 -30.02
CA VAL A 33 56.43 -7.09 -29.87
C VAL A 33 56.23 -5.63 -30.28
N VAL A 34 55.49 -5.38 -31.39
CA VAL A 34 55.14 -4.03 -31.81
C VAL A 34 54.24 -3.33 -30.78
N LEU A 35 53.27 -4.05 -30.22
CA LEU A 35 52.42 -3.54 -29.12
C LEU A 35 53.26 -3.19 -27.88
N CYS A 36 54.16 -4.07 -27.45
CA CYS A 36 55.05 -3.81 -26.31
C CYS A 36 55.99 -2.61 -26.60
N GLY A 37 56.55 -2.53 -27.83
CA GLY A 37 57.33 -1.38 -28.25
C GLY A 37 56.53 -0.07 -28.22
N ARG A 38 55.25 -0.13 -28.64
CA ARG A 38 54.34 1.04 -28.57
C ARG A 38 54.03 1.43 -27.13
N LEU A 39 53.81 0.47 -26.22
CA LEU A 39 53.63 0.73 -24.81
C LEU A 39 54.86 1.38 -24.16
N VAL A 40 56.05 0.89 -24.44
CA VAL A 40 57.30 1.49 -23.95
C VAL A 40 57.50 2.90 -24.51
N TYR A 41 57.17 3.13 -25.78
CA TYR A 41 57.22 4.46 -26.39
C TYR A 41 56.27 5.44 -25.72
N ILE A 42 55.00 5.01 -25.47
CA ILE A 42 54.02 5.83 -24.75
C ILE A 42 54.50 6.10 -23.32
N TYR A 43 55.00 5.07 -22.62
CA TYR A 43 55.53 5.24 -21.26
C TYR A 43 56.70 6.24 -21.18
N LYS A 44 57.66 6.17 -22.12
CA LYS A 44 58.80 7.08 -22.11
C LYS A 44 58.48 8.52 -22.54
N ASN A 45 57.63 8.70 -23.53
CA ASN A 45 57.40 10.00 -24.14
C ASN A 45 56.14 10.72 -23.62
N GLN A 46 55.15 9.96 -23.09
CA GLN A 46 53.90 10.51 -22.59
C GLN A 46 53.60 10.10 -21.15
N GLY A 47 54.45 9.33 -20.50
CA GLY A 47 54.25 8.85 -19.12
C GLY A 47 54.12 9.98 -18.10
N GLY A 48 54.82 11.09 -18.32
CA GLY A 48 54.69 12.32 -17.52
C GLY A 48 53.30 12.93 -17.64
N ASP A 49 52.83 13.08 -18.88
CA ASP A 49 51.49 13.64 -19.16
C ASP A 49 50.36 12.75 -18.66
N TYR A 50 50.55 11.43 -18.76
CA TYR A 50 49.58 10.47 -18.21
C TYR A 50 49.59 10.45 -16.68
N ASN A 51 50.77 10.58 -16.02
CA ASN A 51 50.87 10.72 -14.58
C ASN A 51 50.22 12.02 -14.08
N ILE A 52 50.41 13.12 -14.81
CA ILE A 52 49.73 14.39 -14.51
C ILE A 52 48.21 14.21 -14.65
N LYS A 53 47.73 13.59 -15.74
CA LYS A 53 46.29 13.28 -15.91
C LYS A 53 45.73 12.36 -14.85
N VAL A 54 46.50 11.38 -14.35
CA VAL A 54 46.09 10.51 -13.24
C VAL A 54 46.09 11.28 -11.92
N LEU A 55 47.07 12.17 -11.68
CA LEU A 55 47.09 13.05 -10.51
C LEU A 55 45.96 14.08 -10.57
N GLU A 56 45.67 14.61 -11.76
CA GLU A 56 44.51 15.46 -12.02
C GLU A 56 43.18 14.70 -11.76
N GLN A 57 43.11 13.45 -12.14
CA GLN A 57 41.96 12.56 -11.80
C GLN A 57 41.82 12.26 -10.29
N GLN A 58 42.88 12.37 -9.51
CA GLN A 58 42.81 12.18 -8.04
C GLN A 58 42.36 13.43 -7.27
N ASN A 59 42.36 14.60 -7.89
CA ASN A 59 41.88 15.87 -7.32
C ASN A 59 40.44 16.20 -7.67
N TYR A 60 39.60 15.19 -8.01
CA TYR A 60 38.22 15.40 -8.27
C TYR A 60 37.42 15.64 -6.97
N SER A 61 36.83 16.80 -6.83
CA SER A 61 35.70 16.93 -5.93
C SER A 61 34.49 16.22 -6.57
N ASN A 62 34.20 15.02 -6.16
CA ASN A 62 33.05 14.27 -6.60
C ASN A 62 31.96 14.48 -5.57
N LYS A 63 30.95 15.32 -5.91
CA LYS A 63 29.82 15.60 -5.05
C LYS A 63 28.59 14.86 -5.61
N THR A 64 27.99 14.02 -4.78
CA THR A 64 26.70 13.39 -5.09
C THR A 64 25.59 14.44 -5.00
N ILE A 65 24.70 14.45 -5.97
CA ILE A 65 23.47 15.23 -5.96
C ILE A 65 22.34 14.23 -5.68
N PRO A 66 21.76 14.23 -4.47
CA PRO A 66 20.75 13.25 -4.11
C PRO A 66 19.48 13.45 -4.95
N TYR A 67 18.84 12.34 -5.33
CA TYR A 67 17.51 12.37 -5.94
C TYR A 67 16.42 12.59 -4.87
N LYS A 68 15.29 13.14 -5.26
CA LYS A 68 14.07 13.18 -4.45
C LYS A 68 13.31 11.86 -4.67
N ARG A 69 13.00 11.11 -3.57
CA ARG A 69 12.09 9.99 -3.61
C ARG A 69 10.70 10.48 -3.92
N GLY A 70 9.98 9.80 -4.83
CA GLY A 70 8.66 10.19 -5.30
C GLY A 70 7.62 10.31 -4.17
N ASP A 71 6.65 11.17 -4.37
CA ASP A 71 5.58 11.38 -3.40
C ASP A 71 4.55 10.23 -3.48
N ILE A 72 3.88 9.91 -2.36
CA ILE A 72 2.73 9.02 -2.33
C ILE A 72 1.50 9.88 -2.05
N LEU A 73 0.52 9.79 -2.93
CA LEU A 73 -0.71 10.57 -2.90
C LEU A 73 -1.90 9.65 -2.63
N ASP A 74 -2.93 10.18 -2.00
CA ASP A 74 -4.23 9.53 -1.96
C ASP A 74 -4.89 9.56 -3.35
N ARG A 75 -6.07 8.96 -3.50
CA ARG A 75 -6.81 8.93 -4.77
C ARG A 75 -7.23 10.30 -5.29
N ASN A 76 -7.29 11.32 -4.42
CA ASN A 76 -7.73 12.69 -4.70
C ASN A 76 -6.57 13.69 -4.81
N GLY A 77 -5.32 13.22 -4.64
CA GLY A 77 -4.11 14.03 -4.74
C GLY A 77 -3.60 14.60 -3.41
N VAL A 78 -4.14 14.18 -2.27
CA VAL A 78 -3.62 14.54 -0.94
C VAL A 78 -2.27 13.84 -0.73
N VAL A 79 -1.25 14.61 -0.31
CA VAL A 79 0.11 14.07 -0.11
C VAL A 79 0.17 13.28 1.18
N LEU A 80 0.30 11.95 1.09
CA LEU A 80 0.43 11.03 2.22
C LEU A 80 1.89 10.82 2.65
N ALA A 81 2.82 10.85 1.69
CA ALA A 81 4.26 10.80 1.95
C ALA A 81 5.01 11.66 0.94
N THR A 82 5.99 12.43 1.40
CA THR A 82 6.83 13.28 0.56
C THR A 82 8.28 13.25 1.03
N SER A 83 9.19 13.81 0.24
CA SER A 83 10.60 13.97 0.61
C SER A 83 10.94 15.45 0.66
N ILE A 84 11.35 15.93 1.83
CA ILE A 84 11.77 17.29 2.06
C ILE A 84 13.30 17.39 2.00
N LYS A 85 13.80 18.49 1.44
CA LYS A 85 15.22 18.73 1.34
C LYS A 85 15.77 19.22 2.67
N VAL A 86 16.78 18.55 3.17
CA VAL A 86 17.47 18.88 4.42
C VAL A 86 18.98 18.97 4.18
N TYR A 87 19.72 19.47 5.15
CA TYR A 87 21.13 19.74 5.03
C TYR A 87 21.89 19.19 6.23
N ASN A 88 23.02 18.53 5.95
CA ASN A 88 23.96 18.09 6.96
C ASN A 88 25.08 19.13 7.07
N LEU A 89 25.37 19.57 8.29
CA LEU A 89 26.45 20.47 8.60
C LEU A 89 27.75 19.69 8.69
N ILE A 90 28.70 20.04 7.81
CA ILE A 90 30.01 19.39 7.73
C ILE A 90 31.09 20.35 8.21
N LEU A 91 31.97 19.86 9.08
CA LEU A 91 33.18 20.56 9.52
C LEU A 91 34.40 20.00 8.81
N ASP A 92 35.33 20.88 8.43
CA ASP A 92 36.72 20.57 8.07
C ASP A 92 37.64 21.07 9.17
N PRO A 93 37.91 20.28 10.20
CA PRO A 93 38.83 20.65 11.27
C PRO A 93 40.20 21.07 10.78
N LYS A 94 40.69 20.44 9.71
CA LYS A 94 42.01 20.76 9.13
C LYS A 94 42.06 22.17 8.54
N ILE A 95 41.00 22.63 7.86
CA ILE A 95 40.88 24.00 7.36
C ILE A 95 40.72 24.97 8.53
N MET A 96 39.81 24.67 9.48
CA MET A 96 39.56 25.53 10.64
C MET A 96 40.84 25.83 11.45
N LEU A 97 41.75 24.84 11.53
CA LEU A 97 43.04 24.96 12.25
C LEU A 97 44.19 25.43 11.38
N SER A 98 44.00 25.64 10.08
CA SER A 98 45.06 26.13 9.19
C SER A 98 45.38 27.61 9.46
N ASP A 99 46.52 28.11 8.92
CA ASP A 99 46.99 29.47 9.08
C ASP A 99 47.03 29.92 10.56
N ASP A 100 47.68 29.10 11.40
CA ASP A 100 47.78 29.30 12.85
C ASP A 100 46.40 29.44 13.58
N GLY A 101 45.36 28.78 13.08
CA GLY A 101 44.04 28.80 13.66
C GLY A 101 43.22 30.05 13.35
N LYS A 102 43.58 30.80 12.32
CA LYS A 102 42.93 32.06 11.89
C LYS A 102 41.42 31.91 11.67
N TYR A 103 40.97 30.74 11.21
CA TYR A 103 39.56 30.49 10.85
C TYR A 103 38.72 29.90 12.00
N LEU A 104 39.40 29.42 13.07
CA LEU A 104 38.71 28.69 14.15
C LEU A 104 37.73 29.58 14.91
N GLU A 105 38.22 30.66 15.53
CA GLU A 105 37.39 31.52 16.39
C GLU A 105 36.25 32.22 15.65
N PRO A 106 36.45 32.81 14.43
CA PRO A 106 35.37 33.39 13.65
C PRO A 106 34.31 32.38 13.25
N THR A 107 34.72 31.16 12.93
CA THR A 107 33.78 30.09 12.56
C THR A 107 33.00 29.59 13.78
N LEU A 108 33.63 29.44 14.95
CA LEU A 108 32.96 29.09 16.20
C LEU A 108 31.90 30.13 16.62
N GLU A 109 32.26 31.43 16.49
CA GLU A 109 31.35 32.53 16.78
C GLU A 109 30.11 32.50 15.86
N ALA A 110 30.33 32.26 14.55
CA ALA A 110 29.22 32.11 13.59
C ALA A 110 28.34 30.90 13.88
N LEU A 111 28.93 29.74 14.21
CA LEU A 111 28.19 28.53 14.59
C LEU A 111 27.38 28.73 15.87
N ASN A 112 27.93 29.39 16.87
CA ASN A 112 27.21 29.72 18.09
C ASN A 112 26.06 30.71 17.81
N THR A 113 26.31 31.75 17.02
CA THR A 113 25.31 32.77 16.70
C THR A 113 24.14 32.22 15.93
N CYS A 114 24.38 31.37 14.91
CA CYS A 114 23.33 30.85 14.03
C CYS A 114 22.60 29.65 14.61
N PHE A 115 23.27 28.76 15.32
CA PHE A 115 22.74 27.47 15.74
C PHE A 115 22.73 27.28 17.26
N GLY A 116 23.39 28.16 18.03
CA GLY A 116 23.47 28.05 19.50
C GLY A 116 24.44 26.98 20.01
N TYR A 117 25.35 26.44 19.17
CA TYR A 117 26.30 25.44 19.62
C TYR A 117 27.35 26.03 20.57
N ASP A 118 27.70 25.27 21.62
CA ASP A 118 28.74 25.69 22.56
C ASP A 118 30.10 25.73 21.87
N ALA A 119 30.70 26.93 21.81
CA ALA A 119 31.99 27.15 21.16
C ALA A 119 33.12 26.30 21.76
N ASN A 120 33.09 25.96 23.07
CA ASN A 120 34.11 25.15 23.71
C ASN A 120 33.98 23.68 23.32
N GLU A 121 32.75 23.16 23.25
CA GLU A 121 32.50 21.79 22.80
C GLU A 121 32.93 21.60 21.34
N VAL A 122 32.55 22.53 20.46
CA VAL A 122 32.95 22.49 19.03
C VAL A 122 34.47 22.64 18.90
N ARG A 123 35.13 23.53 19.67
CA ARG A 123 36.59 23.69 19.68
C ARG A 123 37.29 22.41 20.11
N GLN A 124 36.81 21.75 21.15
CA GLN A 124 37.37 20.48 21.61
C GLN A 124 37.26 19.42 20.51
N LEU A 125 36.09 19.27 19.91
CA LEU A 125 35.83 18.34 18.81
C LEU A 125 36.74 18.59 17.60
N VAL A 126 36.90 19.86 17.20
CA VAL A 126 37.80 20.26 16.08
C VAL A 126 39.26 19.89 16.37
N ASN A 127 39.73 20.13 17.60
CA ASN A 127 41.08 19.76 17.99
C ASN A 127 41.33 18.26 18.05
N GLU A 128 40.35 17.49 18.56
CA GLU A 128 40.41 16.02 18.58
C GLU A 128 40.43 15.42 17.18
N ASN A 129 39.87 16.12 16.18
CA ASN A 129 39.75 15.68 14.80
C ASN A 129 40.67 16.52 13.84
N ALA A 130 41.73 17.15 14.32
CA ALA A 130 42.55 18.12 13.61
C ALA A 130 43.10 17.68 12.23
N THR A 131 43.21 16.38 11.98
CA THR A 131 43.70 15.82 10.70
C THR A 131 42.56 15.48 9.71
N ARG A 132 41.31 15.57 10.12
CA ARG A 132 40.16 15.27 9.27
C ARG A 132 39.76 16.48 8.44
N SER A 133 39.42 16.25 7.17
CA SER A 133 38.84 17.24 6.27
C SER A 133 37.32 17.04 6.09
N TYR A 134 36.72 16.10 6.81
CA TYR A 134 35.29 15.78 6.73
C TYR A 134 34.84 15.23 8.06
N TYR A 135 33.90 15.94 8.70
CA TYR A 135 33.23 15.50 9.92
C TYR A 135 31.77 15.97 9.88
N VAL A 136 30.81 15.01 9.86
CA VAL A 136 29.39 15.34 9.94
C VAL A 136 29.07 15.74 11.37
N PHE A 137 28.82 17.03 11.57
CA PHE A 137 28.60 17.59 12.92
C PHE A 137 27.14 17.56 13.33
N ASP A 138 26.26 18.03 12.44
CA ASP A 138 24.82 17.97 12.65
C ASP A 138 24.11 17.55 11.36
N LYS A 139 22.87 17.04 11.50
CA LYS A 139 22.13 16.47 10.38
C LYS A 139 20.71 17.02 10.34
N LYS A 140 20.13 16.96 9.13
CA LYS A 140 18.71 17.24 8.87
C LYS A 140 18.28 18.67 9.19
N LEU A 141 19.21 19.64 9.10
CA LEU A 141 18.89 21.06 9.22
C LEU A 141 18.00 21.51 8.05
N THR A 142 17.03 22.35 8.32
CA THR A 142 16.22 22.98 7.26
C THR A 142 16.97 24.10 6.58
N TYR A 143 16.47 24.57 5.42
CA TYR A 143 17.08 25.70 4.72
C TYR A 143 17.04 26.97 5.56
N GLU A 144 15.93 27.21 6.24
CA GLU A 144 15.71 28.38 7.12
C GLU A 144 16.74 28.42 8.28
N GLN A 145 17.12 27.25 8.80
CA GLN A 145 18.13 27.17 9.85
C GLN A 145 19.54 27.52 9.34
N ILE A 146 19.88 27.15 8.09
CA ILE A 146 21.23 27.35 7.55
C ILE A 146 21.38 28.68 6.80
N GLU A 147 20.30 29.32 6.37
CA GLU A 147 20.30 30.53 5.54
C GLU A 147 21.12 31.66 6.16
N VAL A 148 20.91 31.93 7.45
CA VAL A 148 21.65 32.98 8.20
C VAL A 148 23.15 32.74 8.18
N PHE A 149 23.59 31.49 8.40
CA PHE A 149 25.01 31.13 8.35
C PHE A 149 25.59 31.27 6.93
N LEU A 150 24.83 30.86 5.92
CA LEU A 150 25.25 31.01 4.51
C LEU A 150 25.42 32.49 4.13
N ASP A 151 24.55 33.35 4.65
CA ASP A 151 24.67 34.80 4.39
C ASP A 151 25.84 35.43 5.14
N MET A 152 26.07 35.02 6.39
CA MET A 152 27.30 35.44 7.11
C MET A 152 28.57 34.99 6.38
N GLN A 153 28.58 33.77 5.86
CA GLN A 153 29.75 33.23 5.13
C GLN A 153 29.99 33.95 3.80
N LYS A 154 28.96 34.48 3.14
CA LYS A 154 29.07 35.27 1.92
C LYS A 154 29.55 36.71 2.18
N ASP A 155 29.18 37.30 3.32
CA ASP A 155 29.55 38.67 3.71
C ASP A 155 30.96 38.67 4.36
N THR A 156 31.96 38.51 3.52
CA THR A 156 33.38 38.49 3.94
C THR A 156 33.90 39.82 4.44
N ASP A 157 33.19 40.90 4.19
CA ASP A 157 33.56 42.27 4.66
C ASP A 157 33.18 42.43 6.14
N THR A 158 32.03 41.96 6.54
CA THR A 158 31.55 42.03 7.94
C THR A 158 32.02 40.83 8.76
N TYR A 159 32.02 39.63 8.16
CA TYR A 159 32.37 38.36 8.81
C TYR A 159 33.57 37.69 8.13
N PRO A 160 34.77 38.22 8.28
CA PRO A 160 35.96 37.67 7.65
C PRO A 160 36.34 36.33 8.31
N ASN A 161 36.88 35.43 7.49
CA ASN A 161 37.51 34.18 7.93
C ASN A 161 36.55 33.08 8.46
N ILE A 162 35.29 33.10 8.10
CA ILE A 162 34.40 31.94 8.32
C ILE A 162 34.73 30.87 7.27
N GLN A 163 35.49 29.84 7.65
CA GLN A 163 35.91 28.75 6.76
C GLN A 163 35.90 27.40 7.46
N GLY A 164 35.90 26.32 6.65
CA GLY A 164 35.92 24.96 7.15
C GLY A 164 34.52 24.45 7.53
N VAL A 165 33.46 25.12 7.04
CA VAL A 165 32.07 24.67 7.20
C VAL A 165 31.36 24.73 5.87
N TRP A 166 30.63 23.67 5.53
CA TRP A 166 29.69 23.65 4.41
C TRP A 166 28.52 22.76 4.71
N PHE A 167 27.51 22.76 3.84
CA PHE A 167 26.28 21.98 3.97
C PHE A 167 26.16 21.04 2.79
N GLU A 168 25.86 19.77 3.12
CA GLU A 168 25.52 18.75 2.15
C GLU A 168 24.02 18.49 2.19
N SER A 169 23.37 18.62 1.03
CA SER A 169 21.93 18.39 0.94
C SER A 169 21.62 16.91 0.83
N GLU A 170 20.59 16.47 1.53
CA GLU A 170 19.95 15.18 1.37
C GLU A 170 18.43 15.34 1.39
N TYR A 171 17.69 14.26 1.18
CA TYR A 171 16.24 14.26 1.32
C TYR A 171 15.84 13.40 2.52
N GLU A 172 14.96 13.95 3.36
CA GLU A 172 14.32 13.25 4.44
C GLU A 172 12.90 12.90 4.06
N ARG A 173 12.50 11.63 4.29
CA ARG A 173 11.13 11.20 4.08
C ARG A 173 10.23 11.76 5.18
N LYS A 174 9.08 12.32 4.78
CA LYS A 174 8.12 12.93 5.70
C LYS A 174 6.71 12.42 5.42
N TYR A 175 6.01 12.10 6.48
CA TYR A 175 4.62 11.65 6.48
C TYR A 175 3.78 12.71 7.20
N PRO A 176 3.07 13.59 6.45
CA PRO A 176 2.42 14.77 7.03
C PRO A 176 1.34 14.43 8.06
N PHE A 177 0.76 13.24 7.98
CA PHE A 177 -0.33 12.79 8.85
C PHE A 177 0.11 11.72 9.87
N ASN A 178 1.39 11.64 10.15
CA ASN A 178 2.02 10.77 11.15
C ASN A 178 1.63 9.28 10.99
N SER A 179 0.55 8.84 11.63
CA SER A 179 0.14 7.43 11.68
C SER A 179 -0.87 7.02 10.60
N LEU A 180 -1.46 7.99 9.87
CA LEU A 180 -2.51 7.69 8.90
C LEU A 180 -2.07 6.68 7.85
N ALA A 181 -2.86 5.63 7.67
CA ALA A 181 -2.62 4.53 6.73
C ALA A 181 -1.26 3.84 6.94
N CYS A 182 -0.71 3.83 8.16
CA CYS A 182 0.64 3.34 8.44
C CYS A 182 0.87 1.90 7.96
N ASN A 183 -0.11 1.00 8.10
CA ASN A 183 -0.02 -0.39 7.65
C ASN A 183 -0.09 -0.55 6.13
N VAL A 184 -0.59 0.48 5.40
CA VAL A 184 -0.66 0.50 3.93
C VAL A 184 0.54 1.21 3.33
N LEU A 185 0.93 2.36 3.90
CA LEU A 185 2.03 3.17 3.39
C LEU A 185 3.39 2.50 3.65
N GLY A 186 3.61 2.01 4.88
CA GLY A 186 4.95 1.64 5.32
C GLY A 186 5.84 2.85 5.49
N PHE A 187 7.14 2.65 5.70
CA PHE A 187 8.10 3.72 5.96
C PHE A 187 9.44 3.49 5.25
N THR A 188 10.35 4.45 5.32
CA THR A 188 11.70 4.30 4.80
C THR A 188 12.72 4.19 5.91
N SER A 189 13.73 3.36 5.71
CA SER A 189 14.95 3.30 6.50
C SER A 189 16.10 4.05 5.82
N SER A 190 17.27 4.05 6.43
CA SER A 190 18.47 4.71 5.89
C SER A 190 18.75 4.28 4.45
N GLY A 191 19.07 5.25 3.58
CA GLY A 191 19.37 5.02 2.17
C GLY A 191 18.12 4.87 1.29
N ASN A 192 16.99 5.42 1.70
CA ASN A 192 15.71 5.35 0.97
C ASN A 192 15.23 3.90 0.72
N VAL A 193 15.54 2.98 1.64
CA VAL A 193 15.04 1.61 1.56
C VAL A 193 13.62 1.59 2.14
N GLY A 194 12.65 1.23 1.31
CA GLY A 194 11.26 1.04 1.75
C GLY A 194 11.14 -0.18 2.66
N VAL A 195 10.33 -0.07 3.71
CA VAL A 195 10.06 -1.11 4.70
C VAL A 195 8.54 -1.18 4.88
N TRP A 196 7.97 -2.32 4.55
CA TRP A 196 6.53 -2.56 4.53
C TRP A 196 5.75 -1.64 3.55
N GLY A 197 4.50 -1.97 3.34
CA GLY A 197 3.54 -1.15 2.60
C GLY A 197 3.94 -0.80 1.16
N ILE A 198 3.38 0.30 0.68
CA ILE A 198 3.65 0.89 -0.64
C ILE A 198 5.12 1.30 -0.76
N GLU A 199 5.73 1.78 0.33
CA GLU A 199 7.14 2.18 0.37
C GLU A 199 8.09 1.05 -0.01
N GLU A 200 7.79 -0.18 0.41
CA GLU A 200 8.58 -1.37 0.05
C GLU A 200 8.21 -1.88 -1.34
N TYR A 201 6.91 -2.15 -1.56
CA TYR A 201 6.44 -2.80 -2.79
C TYR A 201 6.78 -2.00 -4.05
N TYR A 202 6.62 -0.68 -3.99
CA TYR A 202 6.88 0.23 -5.10
C TYR A 202 8.22 0.97 -4.98
N SER A 203 9.16 0.47 -4.18
CA SER A 203 10.46 1.13 -3.95
C SER A 203 11.23 1.40 -5.24
N SER A 204 11.13 0.51 -6.24
CA SER A 204 11.80 0.67 -7.54
C SER A 204 11.26 1.84 -8.37
N TYR A 205 9.99 2.21 -8.19
CA TYR A 205 9.39 3.38 -8.84
C TYR A 205 9.62 4.66 -8.04
N LEU A 206 9.51 4.56 -6.72
CA LEU A 206 9.67 5.71 -5.81
C LEU A 206 11.12 6.19 -5.75
N ASN A 207 12.11 5.31 -5.91
CA ASN A 207 13.51 5.69 -5.94
C ASN A 207 13.89 6.28 -7.30
N GLY A 208 14.76 7.28 -7.26
CA GLY A 208 15.39 7.89 -8.41
C GLY A 208 16.85 7.43 -8.58
N VAL A 209 17.61 8.21 -9.32
CA VAL A 209 19.03 8.01 -9.56
C VAL A 209 19.79 9.26 -9.18
N ASP A 210 20.79 9.12 -8.30
CA ASP A 210 21.64 10.24 -7.90
C ASP A 210 22.34 10.87 -9.07
N GLY A 211 22.36 12.18 -9.08
CA GLY A 211 23.20 12.98 -9.93
C GLY A 211 24.63 13.10 -9.36
N ARG A 212 25.50 13.68 -10.14
CA ARG A 212 26.89 13.90 -9.75
C ARG A 212 27.39 15.25 -10.25
N GLU A 213 28.13 15.93 -9.41
CA GLU A 213 28.90 17.09 -9.79
C GLU A 213 30.38 16.75 -9.63
N TYR A 214 31.12 16.82 -10.71
CA TYR A 214 32.56 16.56 -10.70
C TYR A 214 33.29 17.65 -11.46
N GLY A 215 34.40 18.12 -10.84
CA GLY A 215 35.30 19.08 -11.45
C GLY A 215 36.43 18.39 -12.19
N TYR A 216 36.80 18.89 -13.34
CA TYR A 216 38.04 18.51 -14.00
C TYR A 216 38.82 19.77 -14.40
N VAL A 217 40.16 19.67 -14.40
CA VAL A 217 41.01 20.75 -14.88
C VAL A 217 41.19 20.58 -16.37
N ASN A 218 40.78 21.59 -17.15
CA ASN A 218 40.93 21.56 -18.61
C ASN A 218 42.37 21.83 -19.03
N ASN A 219 42.66 21.71 -20.35
CA ASN A 219 43.99 21.93 -20.91
C ASN A 219 44.57 23.34 -20.66
N ASN A 220 43.81 24.27 -20.18
CA ASN A 220 44.21 25.65 -19.85
C ASN A 220 44.35 25.87 -18.34
N ASN A 221 44.41 24.80 -17.53
CA ASN A 221 44.43 24.84 -16.07
C ASN A 221 43.21 25.56 -15.44
N VAL A 222 42.09 25.60 -16.14
CA VAL A 222 40.83 26.11 -15.61
C VAL A 222 40.01 24.95 -15.11
N MET A 223 39.47 25.07 -13.90
CA MET A 223 38.58 24.08 -13.31
C MET A 223 37.19 24.19 -13.96
N GLU A 224 36.77 23.15 -14.66
CA GLU A 224 35.45 23.04 -15.23
C GLU A 224 34.64 22.04 -14.42
N ALA A 225 33.45 22.44 -14.02
CA ALA A 225 32.49 21.55 -13.33
C ALA A 225 31.50 20.95 -14.34
N VAL A 226 31.39 19.64 -14.32
CA VAL A 226 30.33 18.91 -15.04
C VAL A 226 29.30 18.49 -14.03
N LYS A 227 28.07 18.89 -14.25
CA LYS A 227 26.92 18.53 -13.43
C LYS A 227 26.00 17.58 -14.19
N LYS A 228 25.93 16.33 -13.75
CA LYS A 228 24.88 15.40 -14.12
C LYS A 228 23.74 15.57 -13.11
N PRO A 229 22.55 16.05 -13.51
CA PRO A 229 21.43 16.21 -12.58
C PRO A 229 20.99 14.84 -12.04
N ALA A 230 20.37 14.85 -10.86
CA ALA A 230 19.65 13.68 -10.36
C ALA A 230 18.38 13.44 -11.19
N GLU A 231 18.00 12.20 -11.28
CA GLU A 231 16.71 11.77 -11.84
C GLU A 231 15.81 11.41 -10.65
N ASN A 232 14.75 12.19 -10.41
CA ASN A 232 13.85 11.96 -9.27
C ASN A 232 13.02 10.70 -9.47
N GLY A 233 12.53 10.13 -8.35
CA GLY A 233 11.61 9.01 -8.39
C GLY A 233 10.22 9.41 -8.89
N ASN A 234 9.43 8.42 -9.27
CA ASN A 234 8.06 8.60 -9.71
C ASN A 234 7.11 8.73 -8.51
N ASN A 235 6.07 9.52 -8.66
CA ASN A 235 5.00 9.64 -7.67
C ASN A 235 4.00 8.50 -7.82
N ILE A 236 3.41 8.08 -6.72
CA ILE A 236 2.37 7.05 -6.66
C ILE A 236 1.05 7.70 -6.25
N VAL A 237 0.00 7.45 -7.03
CA VAL A 237 -1.38 7.74 -6.64
C VAL A 237 -1.99 6.45 -6.15
N SER A 238 -2.34 6.41 -4.87
CA SER A 238 -2.98 5.24 -4.25
C SER A 238 -4.48 5.21 -4.52
N THR A 239 -5.12 4.10 -4.19
CA THR A 239 -6.59 3.97 -4.17
C THR A 239 -7.18 4.42 -2.84
N ILE A 240 -6.34 4.59 -1.81
CA ILE A 240 -6.75 5.04 -0.49
C ILE A 240 -7.40 6.42 -0.59
N ASP A 241 -8.54 6.56 0.06
CA ASP A 241 -9.20 7.85 0.25
C ASP A 241 -8.86 8.38 1.64
N PHE A 242 -8.24 9.55 1.70
CA PHE A 242 -7.80 10.17 2.94
C PHE A 242 -8.91 10.30 3.98
N ASN A 243 -10.11 10.72 3.56
CA ASN A 243 -11.22 10.93 4.49
C ASN A 243 -11.83 9.60 4.95
N VAL A 244 -12.00 8.63 4.03
CA VAL A 244 -12.49 7.29 4.39
C VAL A 244 -11.52 6.61 5.36
N GLN A 245 -10.21 6.70 5.10
CA GLN A 245 -9.18 6.15 5.98
C GLN A 245 -9.20 6.82 7.36
N SER A 246 -9.33 8.15 7.41
CA SER A 246 -9.40 8.90 8.67
C SER A 246 -10.64 8.54 9.50
N ILE A 247 -11.80 8.34 8.84
CA ILE A 247 -13.02 7.87 9.51
C ILE A 247 -12.80 6.46 10.09
N VAL A 248 -12.21 5.57 9.30
CA VAL A 248 -11.95 4.19 9.75
C VAL A 248 -11.00 4.18 10.94
N GLU A 249 -9.88 4.88 10.87
CA GLU A 249 -8.89 4.92 11.97
C GLU A 249 -9.46 5.52 13.24
N LYS A 250 -10.23 6.61 13.15
CA LYS A 250 -10.95 7.20 14.29
C LYS A 250 -11.81 6.18 15.03
N TRP A 251 -12.58 5.38 14.30
CA TRP A 251 -13.44 4.39 14.92
C TRP A 251 -12.70 3.12 15.36
N VAL A 252 -11.65 2.74 14.67
CA VAL A 252 -10.74 1.66 15.10
C VAL A 252 -10.09 2.00 16.42
N GLU A 253 -9.55 3.22 16.57
CA GLU A 253 -8.95 3.71 17.82
C GLU A 253 -9.98 3.70 18.97
N TYR A 254 -11.16 4.32 18.74
CA TYR A 254 -12.22 4.36 19.73
C TYR A 254 -12.65 2.98 20.23
N TYR A 255 -12.89 2.05 19.31
CA TYR A 255 -13.36 0.71 19.68
C TYR A 255 -12.25 -0.22 20.15
N THR A 256 -11.01 0.05 19.84
CA THR A 256 -9.84 -0.62 20.44
C THR A 256 -9.79 -0.31 21.94
N GLU A 257 -9.97 0.94 22.34
CA GLU A 257 -10.05 1.31 23.75
C GLU A 257 -11.32 0.78 24.43
N TYR A 258 -12.45 0.79 23.72
CA TYR A 258 -13.76 0.41 24.30
C TYR A 258 -13.90 -1.10 24.49
N TYR A 259 -13.50 -1.92 23.52
CA TYR A 259 -13.65 -3.37 23.56
C TYR A 259 -12.39 -4.12 24.02
N GLU A 260 -11.24 -3.47 24.08
CA GLU A 260 -9.93 -4.06 24.38
C GLU A 260 -9.72 -5.40 23.65
N PRO A 261 -9.86 -5.49 22.32
CA PRO A 261 -9.74 -6.73 21.59
C PRO A 261 -8.28 -7.19 21.50
N GLU A 262 -8.05 -8.44 21.14
CA GLU A 262 -6.72 -8.92 20.73
C GLU A 262 -6.30 -8.31 19.40
N ASN A 263 -7.25 -8.19 18.46
CA ASN A 263 -7.09 -7.48 17.21
C ASN A 263 -8.42 -6.88 16.75
N LEU A 264 -8.32 -5.76 16.04
CA LEU A 264 -9.41 -5.13 15.31
C LEU A 264 -8.90 -4.76 13.93
N GLY A 265 -9.60 -5.19 12.89
CA GLY A 265 -9.28 -4.86 11.51
C GLY A 265 -10.49 -4.39 10.74
N VAL A 266 -10.26 -3.45 9.81
CA VAL A 266 -11.27 -2.92 8.90
C VAL A 266 -10.71 -2.84 7.49
N VAL A 267 -11.48 -3.32 6.51
CA VAL A 267 -11.18 -3.17 5.08
C VAL A 267 -12.38 -2.58 4.38
N ILE A 268 -12.19 -1.49 3.65
CA ILE A 268 -13.21 -0.90 2.77
C ILE A 268 -12.74 -0.98 1.33
N MET A 269 -13.58 -1.57 0.46
CA MET A 269 -13.26 -1.81 -0.96
C MET A 269 -14.39 -1.36 -1.87
N ASP A 270 -14.02 -0.99 -3.11
CA ASP A 270 -14.96 -0.88 -4.22
C ASP A 270 -15.12 -2.26 -4.90
N PRO A 271 -16.29 -2.91 -4.81
CA PRO A 271 -16.49 -4.23 -5.40
C PRO A 271 -16.50 -4.24 -6.94
N ARG A 272 -16.58 -3.07 -7.58
CA ARG A 272 -16.67 -2.93 -9.05
C ARG A 272 -15.33 -3.05 -9.75
N ASN A 273 -14.21 -2.84 -9.00
CA ASN A 273 -12.87 -2.76 -9.59
C ASN A 273 -11.76 -3.37 -8.70
N GLY A 274 -12.01 -3.60 -7.40
CA GLY A 274 -11.02 -4.13 -6.45
C GLY A 274 -10.15 -3.06 -5.78
N GLU A 275 -10.43 -1.77 -5.97
CA GLU A 275 -9.74 -0.68 -5.26
C GLU A 275 -10.00 -0.77 -3.75
N VAL A 276 -8.94 -0.76 -2.95
CA VAL A 276 -9.02 -0.63 -1.50
C VAL A 276 -9.08 0.86 -1.15
N LEU A 277 -10.20 1.30 -0.58
CA LEU A 277 -10.42 2.71 -0.21
C LEU A 277 -9.86 3.04 1.16
N ALA A 278 -9.88 2.08 2.07
CA ALA A 278 -9.29 2.17 3.41
C ALA A 278 -8.94 0.78 3.95
N MET A 279 -7.87 0.71 4.73
CA MET A 279 -7.45 -0.49 5.43
C MET A 279 -6.73 -0.09 6.72
N ALA A 280 -7.24 -0.56 7.86
CA ALA A 280 -6.66 -0.25 9.16
C ALA A 280 -6.73 -1.46 10.11
N GLY A 281 -5.73 -1.57 10.96
CA GLY A 281 -5.69 -2.45 12.12
C GLY A 281 -5.56 -1.63 13.41
N MET A 282 -5.73 -2.28 14.57
CA MET A 282 -5.58 -1.60 15.87
C MET A 282 -4.16 -1.08 16.14
N ASN A 283 -3.15 -1.69 15.53
CA ASN A 283 -1.76 -1.26 15.70
C ASN A 283 -1.47 -0.08 14.77
N SER A 284 -1.38 1.11 15.35
CA SER A 284 -1.09 2.36 14.64
C SER A 284 0.22 2.95 15.16
N TYR A 285 1.16 3.29 14.30
CA TYR A 285 2.48 3.82 14.65
C TYR A 285 2.81 5.07 13.83
N ASP A 286 3.63 5.96 14.42
CA ASP A 286 4.11 7.16 13.72
C ASP A 286 5.14 6.78 12.64
N LEU A 287 4.77 7.01 11.38
CA LEU A 287 5.63 6.77 10.21
C LEU A 287 6.91 7.61 10.20
N ASN A 288 6.92 8.76 10.91
CA ASN A 288 8.12 9.59 11.08
C ASN A 288 9.04 9.04 12.18
N ASN A 289 8.51 8.22 13.12
CA ASN A 289 9.27 7.56 14.18
C ASN A 289 8.86 6.08 14.34
N PRO A 290 8.98 5.25 13.29
CA PRO A 290 8.36 3.92 13.26
C PRO A 290 9.01 2.90 14.21
N ARG A 291 10.09 3.26 14.89
CA ARG A 291 10.81 2.40 15.85
C ARG A 291 10.50 2.73 17.30
N ASP A 292 9.55 3.63 17.53
CA ASP A 292 9.11 3.98 18.88
C ASP A 292 8.22 2.87 19.45
N LEU A 293 8.63 2.34 20.60
CA LEU A 293 7.90 1.31 21.33
C LEU A 293 7.12 1.89 22.52
N ALA A 294 7.29 3.19 22.82
CA ALA A 294 6.71 3.82 24.02
C ALA A 294 5.17 3.81 24.07
N GLY A 295 4.51 3.73 22.88
CA GLY A 295 3.06 3.60 22.80
C GLY A 295 2.51 2.20 23.13
N TYR A 296 3.38 1.18 23.23
CA TYR A 296 3.01 -0.24 23.35
C TYR A 296 3.59 -0.91 24.60
N TYR A 297 4.71 -0.42 25.10
CA TYR A 297 5.46 -1.02 26.20
C TYR A 297 5.92 0.06 27.17
N THR A 298 6.01 -0.27 28.44
CA THR A 298 6.57 0.60 29.47
C THR A 298 8.08 0.79 29.30
N GLU A 299 8.64 1.87 29.87
CA GLU A 299 10.09 2.12 29.81
C GLU A 299 10.90 0.96 30.42
N GLU A 300 10.38 0.34 31.50
CA GLU A 300 11.00 -0.81 32.15
C GLU A 300 11.01 -2.05 31.23
N GLU A 301 9.92 -2.32 30.54
CA GLU A 301 9.83 -3.42 29.58
C GLU A 301 10.79 -3.21 28.41
N ILE A 302 10.80 -2.01 27.82
CA ILE A 302 11.71 -1.65 26.72
C ILE A 302 13.18 -1.79 27.13
N ALA A 303 13.53 -1.37 28.35
CA ALA A 303 14.87 -1.49 28.89
C ALA A 303 15.30 -2.92 29.15
N ALA A 304 14.35 -3.83 29.44
CA ALA A 304 14.59 -5.24 29.65
C ALA A 304 14.69 -6.06 28.35
N MET A 305 14.19 -5.53 27.22
CA MET A 305 14.21 -6.20 25.91
C MET A 305 15.61 -6.26 25.32
N THR A 306 15.95 -7.41 24.76
CA THR A 306 17.11 -7.55 23.84
C THR A 306 16.83 -6.85 22.52
N ASP A 307 17.86 -6.67 21.68
CA ASP A 307 17.67 -6.11 20.33
C ASP A 307 16.79 -7.01 19.45
N GLU A 308 16.82 -8.33 19.65
CA GLU A 308 15.96 -9.32 18.97
C GLU A 308 14.50 -9.15 19.44
N ASP A 309 14.26 -9.07 20.75
CA ASP A 309 12.91 -8.85 21.30
C ASP A 309 12.29 -7.53 20.79
N LYS A 310 13.11 -6.46 20.73
CA LYS A 310 12.67 -5.16 20.18
C LYS A 310 12.28 -5.27 18.71
N LEU A 311 13.08 -6.00 17.91
CA LEU A 311 12.78 -6.19 16.50
C LEU A 311 11.51 -7.02 16.31
N ASP A 312 11.31 -8.05 17.11
CA ASP A 312 10.10 -8.87 17.07
C ASP A 312 8.86 -8.07 17.49
N ALA A 313 8.98 -7.22 18.51
CA ALA A 313 7.92 -6.31 18.93
C ALA A 313 7.55 -5.34 17.80
N LEU A 314 8.55 -4.71 17.16
CA LEU A 314 8.37 -3.80 16.04
C LEU A 314 7.72 -4.50 14.84
N ASN A 315 8.16 -5.71 14.49
CA ASN A 315 7.57 -6.47 13.39
C ASN A 315 6.08 -6.79 13.64
N LYS A 316 5.68 -7.02 14.89
CA LYS A 316 4.27 -7.21 15.26
C LYS A 316 3.46 -5.92 15.07
N ILE A 317 4.04 -4.77 15.40
CA ILE A 317 3.39 -3.45 15.26
C ILE A 317 3.25 -3.07 13.78
N TRP A 318 4.31 -3.28 12.98
CA TRP A 318 4.31 -2.93 11.54
C TRP A 318 3.46 -3.85 10.68
N ARG A 319 3.18 -5.07 11.18
CA ARG A 319 2.43 -6.09 10.45
C ARG A 319 1.01 -5.63 10.12
N ASN A 320 0.61 -5.78 8.87
CA ASN A 320 -0.75 -5.47 8.43
C ASN A 320 -1.70 -6.65 8.73
N TYR A 321 -2.48 -6.53 9.79
CA TYR A 321 -3.44 -7.54 10.23
C TYR A 321 -4.39 -7.99 9.11
N CYS A 322 -4.85 -7.06 8.27
CA CYS A 322 -5.87 -7.33 7.25
C CYS A 322 -5.41 -8.28 6.13
N ILE A 323 -4.09 -8.38 5.91
CA ILE A 323 -3.53 -9.22 4.82
C ILE A 323 -2.63 -10.34 5.32
N SER A 324 -2.10 -10.23 6.55
CA SER A 324 -1.06 -11.14 7.05
C SER A 324 -1.59 -12.13 8.09
N ASP A 325 -2.67 -11.81 8.80
CA ASP A 325 -3.22 -12.65 9.85
C ASP A 325 -4.36 -13.51 9.33
N THR A 326 -4.42 -14.75 9.85
CA THR A 326 -5.36 -15.76 9.40
C THR A 326 -6.29 -16.17 10.52
N TYR A 327 -7.54 -16.37 10.18
CA TYR A 327 -8.57 -16.76 11.14
C TYR A 327 -9.67 -17.59 10.45
N GLU A 328 -10.46 -18.30 11.24
CA GLU A 328 -11.63 -18.99 10.74
C GLU A 328 -12.76 -17.97 10.48
N PRO A 329 -13.28 -17.86 9.23
CA PRO A 329 -14.24 -16.81 8.86
C PRO A 329 -15.62 -16.96 9.53
N GLY A 330 -15.94 -18.16 10.03
CA GLY A 330 -17.25 -18.44 10.58
C GLY A 330 -18.37 -18.20 9.55
N SER A 331 -19.50 -17.69 10.02
CA SER A 331 -20.70 -17.55 9.19
C SER A 331 -20.58 -16.59 8.01
N THR A 332 -19.51 -15.80 7.90
CA THR A 332 -19.24 -15.00 6.69
C THR A 332 -18.84 -15.85 5.48
N ALA A 333 -18.52 -17.14 5.68
CA ALA A 333 -18.28 -18.11 4.61
C ALA A 333 -19.60 -18.63 3.93
N LYS A 334 -20.75 -18.53 4.58
CA LYS A 334 -22.01 -19.13 4.08
C LYS A 334 -22.50 -18.61 2.73
N PRO A 335 -22.34 -17.34 2.38
CA PRO A 335 -22.67 -16.85 1.04
C PRO A 335 -21.97 -17.62 -0.08
N PHE A 336 -20.70 -18.01 0.14
CA PHE A 336 -19.91 -18.77 -0.83
C PHE A 336 -20.44 -20.20 -0.99
N THR A 337 -20.82 -20.85 0.12
CA THR A 337 -21.40 -22.20 0.13
C THR A 337 -22.71 -22.26 -0.63
N ILE A 338 -23.58 -21.27 -0.45
CA ILE A 338 -24.83 -21.19 -1.19
C ILE A 338 -24.58 -20.87 -2.66
N ALA A 339 -23.67 -19.92 -2.95
CA ALA A 339 -23.36 -19.52 -4.31
C ALA A 339 -22.80 -20.69 -5.14
N SER A 340 -21.87 -21.48 -4.59
CA SER A 340 -21.28 -22.63 -5.29
C SER A 340 -22.30 -23.71 -5.61
N ALA A 341 -23.13 -24.05 -4.64
CA ALA A 341 -24.16 -25.08 -4.83
C ALA A 341 -25.27 -24.68 -5.82
N LEU A 342 -25.66 -23.40 -5.84
CA LEU A 342 -26.57 -22.82 -6.81
C LEU A 342 -25.97 -22.81 -8.23
N GLU A 343 -24.76 -22.33 -8.36
CA GLU A 343 -24.06 -22.19 -9.65
C GLU A 343 -23.87 -23.53 -10.36
N GLU A 344 -23.54 -24.58 -9.60
CA GLU A 344 -23.41 -25.94 -10.13
C GLU A 344 -24.73 -26.70 -10.22
N GLY A 345 -25.86 -26.03 -9.94
CA GLY A 345 -27.20 -26.64 -10.01
C GLY A 345 -27.40 -27.80 -9.03
N LYS A 346 -26.60 -27.85 -7.95
CA LYS A 346 -26.74 -28.89 -6.90
C LYS A 346 -27.93 -28.63 -5.98
N ILE A 347 -28.31 -27.36 -5.85
CA ILE A 347 -29.53 -26.93 -5.20
C ILE A 347 -30.35 -26.04 -6.15
N ALA A 348 -31.64 -26.11 -6.09
CA ALA A 348 -32.52 -25.22 -6.85
C ALA A 348 -32.84 -23.97 -6.04
N SER A 349 -33.08 -22.83 -6.70
CA SER A 349 -33.44 -21.56 -6.04
C SER A 349 -34.68 -21.64 -5.14
N SER A 350 -35.56 -22.61 -5.44
CA SER A 350 -36.79 -22.89 -4.66
C SER A 350 -36.59 -23.92 -3.55
N MET A 351 -35.36 -24.40 -3.31
CA MET A 351 -35.07 -25.41 -2.29
C MET A 351 -35.41 -24.88 -0.90
N GLN A 352 -35.93 -25.75 -0.06
CA GLN A 352 -36.15 -25.50 1.35
C GLN A 352 -35.33 -26.49 2.17
N PHE A 353 -34.83 -26.02 3.29
CA PHE A 353 -34.07 -26.80 4.27
C PHE A 353 -34.95 -27.05 5.50
N THR A 354 -34.78 -28.21 6.12
CA THR A 354 -35.41 -28.51 7.40
C THR A 354 -34.34 -28.50 8.49
N CYS A 355 -34.37 -27.51 9.36
CA CYS A 355 -33.44 -27.40 10.49
C CYS A 355 -34.15 -27.81 11.78
N ASP A 356 -33.72 -28.93 12.36
CA ASP A 356 -34.17 -29.42 13.67
C ASP A 356 -33.16 -29.10 14.82
N GLY A 357 -32.08 -28.41 14.49
CA GLY A 357 -31.06 -27.93 15.44
C GLY A 357 -29.75 -28.69 15.44
N SER A 358 -29.61 -29.77 14.68
CA SER A 358 -28.34 -30.49 14.51
C SER A 358 -28.39 -31.47 13.32
N GLU A 359 -27.23 -31.73 12.73
CA GLU A 359 -27.02 -32.75 11.71
C GLU A 359 -26.03 -33.82 12.17
N HIS A 360 -26.28 -35.08 11.82
CA HIS A 360 -25.35 -36.17 12.08
C HIS A 360 -24.48 -36.44 10.85
N VAL A 361 -23.23 -35.95 10.88
CA VAL A 361 -22.31 -36.02 9.74
C VAL A 361 -20.97 -36.58 10.18
N GLY A 362 -20.44 -37.58 9.43
CA GLY A 362 -19.10 -38.13 9.67
C GLY A 362 -18.92 -38.75 11.06
N GLY A 363 -20.00 -39.27 11.68
CA GLY A 363 -19.96 -39.84 13.03
C GLY A 363 -20.11 -38.82 14.16
N TRP A 364 -20.30 -37.55 13.84
CA TRP A 364 -20.45 -36.45 14.79
C TRP A 364 -21.84 -35.83 14.71
N ASN A 365 -22.35 -35.37 15.86
CA ASN A 365 -23.58 -34.58 15.91
C ASN A 365 -23.24 -33.09 15.98
N ILE A 366 -23.25 -32.43 14.82
CA ILE A 366 -22.87 -31.02 14.67
C ILE A 366 -24.12 -30.15 14.86
N LYS A 367 -24.05 -29.18 15.76
CA LYS A 367 -25.20 -28.38 16.19
C LYS A 367 -25.36 -27.10 15.40
N CYS A 368 -26.59 -26.73 15.10
CA CYS A 368 -26.94 -25.38 14.74
C CYS A 368 -26.86 -24.47 15.98
N HIS A 369 -26.55 -23.16 15.79
CA HIS A 369 -26.57 -22.21 16.89
C HIS A 369 -27.95 -22.12 17.55
N LYS A 370 -29.04 -22.24 16.79
CA LYS A 370 -30.40 -22.38 17.32
C LYS A 370 -30.70 -23.87 17.59
N LYS A 371 -30.46 -24.30 18.82
CA LYS A 371 -30.59 -25.70 19.24
C LYS A 371 -32.01 -26.28 19.11
N SER A 372 -33.04 -25.42 19.08
CA SER A 372 -34.43 -25.81 18.84
C SER A 372 -34.82 -25.94 17.36
N GLY A 373 -33.84 -25.72 16.47
CA GLY A 373 -34.06 -25.68 15.03
C GLY A 373 -34.73 -24.39 14.54
N HIS A 374 -34.57 -24.12 13.24
CA HIS A 374 -35.22 -23.02 12.54
C HIS A 374 -36.55 -23.45 11.87
N GLY A 375 -36.83 -24.77 11.84
CA GLY A 375 -37.96 -25.35 11.09
C GLY A 375 -37.63 -25.40 9.59
N VAL A 376 -38.68 -25.28 8.78
CA VAL A 376 -38.53 -25.24 7.32
C VAL A 376 -38.22 -23.82 6.87
N ILE A 377 -37.07 -23.63 6.21
CA ILE A 377 -36.55 -22.32 5.79
C ILE A 377 -36.09 -22.34 4.33
N SER A 378 -36.25 -21.23 3.63
CA SER A 378 -35.71 -21.03 2.28
C SER A 378 -34.21 -20.80 2.28
N ILE A 379 -33.59 -20.72 1.08
CA ILE A 379 -32.19 -20.35 0.89
C ILE A 379 -31.92 -18.97 1.51
N GLN A 380 -32.77 -17.99 1.22
CA GLN A 380 -32.59 -16.62 1.75
C GLN A 380 -32.68 -16.59 3.27
N GLN A 381 -33.68 -17.31 3.83
CA GLN A 381 -33.84 -17.44 5.28
C GLN A 381 -32.65 -18.18 5.93
N SER A 382 -32.01 -19.14 5.23
CA SER A 382 -30.84 -19.86 5.74
C SER A 382 -29.64 -18.92 5.93
N LEU A 383 -29.46 -17.96 5.02
CA LEU A 383 -28.45 -16.90 5.13
C LEU A 383 -28.84 -15.87 6.20
N ALA A 384 -30.09 -15.42 6.20
CA ALA A 384 -30.64 -14.43 7.14
C ALA A 384 -30.52 -14.88 8.60
N TYR A 385 -30.93 -16.12 8.88
CA TYR A 385 -30.85 -16.69 10.23
C TYR A 385 -29.50 -17.37 10.52
N SER A 386 -28.59 -17.33 9.58
CA SER A 386 -27.23 -17.93 9.73
C SER A 386 -27.30 -19.43 10.10
N CYS A 387 -28.16 -20.21 9.47
CA CYS A 387 -28.40 -21.61 9.81
C CYS A 387 -27.20 -22.50 9.43
N ASN A 388 -26.58 -23.19 10.41
CA ASN A 388 -25.47 -24.11 10.14
C ASN A 388 -26.01 -25.41 9.50
N ASP A 389 -27.17 -25.86 9.94
CA ASP A 389 -27.81 -27.08 9.48
C ASP A 389 -28.11 -27.01 7.95
N ALA A 390 -28.70 -25.91 7.49
CA ALA A 390 -28.89 -25.68 6.06
C ALA A 390 -27.60 -25.72 5.25
N MET A 391 -26.48 -25.20 5.80
CA MET A 391 -25.18 -25.25 5.13
C MET A 391 -24.63 -26.69 5.04
N MET A 392 -24.81 -27.49 6.09
CA MET A 392 -24.40 -28.91 6.08
C MET A 392 -25.21 -29.68 5.03
N GLN A 393 -26.52 -29.47 4.96
CA GLN A 393 -27.37 -30.07 3.93
C GLN A 393 -26.95 -29.62 2.52
N THR A 394 -26.58 -28.36 2.35
CA THR A 394 -26.09 -27.82 1.09
C THR A 394 -24.83 -28.54 0.61
N VAL A 395 -23.79 -28.65 1.44
CA VAL A 395 -22.50 -29.27 1.01
C VAL A 395 -22.61 -30.78 0.83
N VAL A 396 -23.56 -31.45 1.53
CA VAL A 396 -23.88 -32.86 1.26
C VAL A 396 -24.45 -33.01 -0.15
N ALA A 397 -25.33 -32.11 -0.58
CA ALA A 397 -25.87 -32.10 -1.93
C ALA A 397 -24.84 -31.68 -2.98
N GLU A 398 -23.94 -30.76 -2.63
CA GLU A 398 -22.90 -30.22 -3.51
C GLU A 398 -21.76 -31.21 -3.76
N GLY A 399 -21.26 -31.84 -2.72
CA GLY A 399 -20.12 -32.74 -2.75
C GLY A 399 -18.76 -32.06 -2.60
N LYS A 400 -17.78 -32.81 -2.09
CA LYS A 400 -16.45 -32.29 -1.70
C LYS A 400 -15.68 -31.65 -2.84
N ASP A 401 -15.66 -32.32 -4.00
CA ASP A 401 -14.87 -31.85 -5.15
C ASP A 401 -15.34 -30.48 -5.63
N VAL A 402 -16.67 -30.28 -5.71
CA VAL A 402 -17.26 -29.00 -6.13
C VAL A 402 -16.99 -27.93 -5.07
N PHE A 403 -17.24 -28.25 -3.80
CA PHE A 403 -17.01 -27.30 -2.70
C PHE A 403 -15.56 -26.80 -2.66
N VAL A 404 -14.58 -27.70 -2.74
CA VAL A 404 -13.15 -27.34 -2.74
C VAL A 404 -12.75 -26.51 -3.97
N ASP A 405 -13.26 -26.88 -5.16
CA ASP A 405 -13.02 -26.11 -6.38
C ASP A 405 -13.54 -24.67 -6.23
N TYR A 406 -14.73 -24.49 -5.67
CA TYR A 406 -15.30 -23.16 -5.45
C TYR A 406 -14.61 -22.38 -4.33
N GLN A 407 -14.14 -23.02 -3.26
CA GLN A 407 -13.28 -22.34 -2.30
C GLN A 407 -12.07 -21.69 -3.01
N SER A 408 -11.40 -22.44 -3.89
CA SER A 408 -10.30 -21.92 -4.71
C SER A 408 -10.76 -20.84 -5.71
N ARG A 409 -11.94 -21.01 -6.33
CA ARG A 409 -12.49 -19.99 -7.25
C ARG A 409 -12.80 -18.69 -6.53
N PHE A 410 -13.25 -18.71 -5.28
CA PHE A 410 -13.47 -17.52 -4.47
C PHE A 410 -12.15 -16.93 -3.89
N GLY A 411 -11.00 -17.57 -4.12
CA GLY A 411 -9.68 -17.08 -3.75
C GLY A 411 -9.15 -17.61 -2.42
N PHE A 412 -9.87 -18.50 -1.72
CA PHE A 412 -9.38 -19.09 -0.48
C PHE A 412 -8.20 -20.03 -0.75
N GLY A 413 -7.23 -20.04 0.16
CA GLY A 413 -6.01 -20.82 0.03
C GLY A 413 -4.97 -20.28 -0.96
N SER A 414 -5.15 -19.08 -1.49
CA SER A 414 -4.23 -18.45 -2.42
C SER A 414 -4.06 -16.97 -2.11
N LYS A 415 -2.88 -16.42 -2.36
CA LYS A 415 -2.70 -14.96 -2.29
C LYS A 415 -3.62 -14.24 -3.26
N THR A 416 -4.24 -13.17 -2.83
CA THR A 416 -5.02 -12.27 -3.70
C THR A 416 -4.12 -11.52 -4.66
N ARG A 417 -2.82 -11.44 -4.33
CA ARG A 417 -1.80 -10.64 -4.99
C ARG A 417 -2.08 -9.14 -4.89
N ILE A 418 -2.63 -8.73 -3.76
CA ILE A 418 -2.65 -7.30 -3.43
C ILE A 418 -1.23 -6.75 -3.50
N ASP A 419 -1.08 -5.56 -4.00
CA ASP A 419 0.20 -4.88 -4.22
C ASP A 419 0.81 -4.31 -2.92
N LEU A 420 0.84 -5.17 -1.89
CA LEU A 420 1.46 -4.95 -0.59
C LEU A 420 2.32 -6.16 -0.19
N PRO A 421 3.44 -5.96 0.53
CA PRO A 421 4.23 -7.06 1.07
C PRO A 421 3.55 -7.71 2.27
N GLY A 422 3.93 -8.94 2.59
CA GLY A 422 3.49 -9.64 3.81
C GLY A 422 2.14 -10.34 3.71
N GLU A 423 1.54 -10.43 2.52
CA GLU A 423 0.29 -11.18 2.34
C GLU A 423 0.46 -12.68 2.62
N GLU A 424 -0.47 -13.26 3.42
CA GLU A 424 -0.52 -14.69 3.71
C GLU A 424 -1.46 -15.42 2.73
N SER A 425 -1.06 -16.62 2.28
CA SER A 425 -1.82 -17.39 1.30
C SER A 425 -2.91 -18.26 1.90
N CYS A 426 -2.74 -18.72 3.13
CA CYS A 426 -3.55 -19.75 3.78
C CYS A 426 -3.54 -21.11 3.05
N GLU A 427 -2.56 -21.39 2.18
CA GLU A 427 -2.53 -22.59 1.34
C GLU A 427 -2.62 -23.89 2.17
N ASN A 428 -1.91 -23.94 3.30
CA ASN A 428 -1.90 -25.11 4.18
C ASN A 428 -3.07 -25.12 5.19
N LEU A 429 -3.93 -24.11 5.17
CA LEU A 429 -5.03 -23.92 6.12
C LEU A 429 -6.40 -24.12 5.47
N VAL A 430 -6.45 -24.39 4.16
CA VAL A 430 -7.64 -24.78 3.42
C VAL A 430 -7.56 -26.28 3.12
N LYS A 431 -8.67 -26.99 3.37
CA LYS A 431 -8.73 -28.47 3.18
C LYS A 431 -8.88 -28.81 1.71
N ASP A 432 -8.33 -29.92 1.31
CA ASP A 432 -8.54 -30.51 -0.02
C ASP A 432 -9.73 -31.48 -0.05
N ALA A 433 -10.04 -32.05 -1.20
CA ALA A 433 -11.15 -32.98 -1.38
C ALA A 433 -10.97 -34.33 -0.63
N THR A 434 -9.83 -34.57 0.01
CA THR A 434 -9.60 -35.75 0.87
C THR A 434 -10.13 -35.57 2.29
N MET A 435 -10.62 -34.35 2.63
CA MET A 435 -11.20 -34.05 3.93
C MET A 435 -12.31 -35.04 4.34
N GLY A 436 -12.48 -35.24 5.65
CA GLY A 436 -13.58 -36.02 6.21
C GLY A 436 -14.94 -35.33 5.99
N ASP A 437 -16.06 -36.10 6.16
CA ASP A 437 -17.40 -35.54 6.03
C ASP A 437 -17.70 -34.50 7.11
N ALA A 438 -17.14 -34.67 8.32
CA ALA A 438 -17.27 -33.70 9.40
C ALA A 438 -16.51 -32.40 9.09
N ASP A 439 -15.30 -32.50 8.46
CA ASP A 439 -14.58 -31.31 7.99
C ASP A 439 -15.35 -30.57 6.92
N LEU A 440 -15.93 -31.29 5.93
CA LEU A 440 -16.76 -30.67 4.90
C LEU A 440 -17.96 -29.93 5.52
N ALA A 441 -18.65 -30.58 6.45
CA ALA A 441 -19.78 -29.98 7.16
C ALA A 441 -19.37 -28.71 7.90
N THR A 442 -18.25 -28.69 8.63
CA THR A 442 -17.82 -27.52 9.37
C THR A 442 -17.23 -26.42 8.46
N ASN A 443 -16.55 -26.79 7.37
CA ASN A 443 -16.08 -25.83 6.36
C ASN A 443 -17.26 -25.08 5.72
N SER A 444 -18.42 -25.71 5.55
CA SER A 444 -19.60 -25.09 4.93
C SER A 444 -20.10 -23.83 5.65
N PHE A 445 -19.82 -23.72 6.94
CA PHE A 445 -20.19 -22.55 7.74
C PHE A 445 -18.96 -21.81 8.31
N GLY A 446 -17.76 -22.04 7.73
CA GLY A 446 -16.57 -21.25 7.96
C GLY A 446 -15.70 -21.67 9.14
N GLN A 447 -15.75 -22.94 9.55
CA GLN A 447 -14.86 -23.50 10.56
C GLN A 447 -13.90 -24.55 9.95
N ASN A 448 -12.77 -24.82 10.60
CA ASN A 448 -11.73 -25.76 10.16
C ASN A 448 -11.02 -25.37 8.84
N PHE A 449 -11.09 -24.12 8.41
CA PHE A 449 -10.21 -23.52 7.44
C PHE A 449 -9.98 -22.04 7.79
N ASN A 450 -8.86 -21.49 7.36
CA ASN A 450 -8.51 -20.09 7.64
C ASN A 450 -8.48 -19.26 6.36
N THR A 451 -8.71 -17.97 6.53
CA THR A 451 -8.63 -16.94 5.50
C THR A 451 -8.06 -15.65 6.08
N THR A 452 -7.56 -14.77 5.23
CA THR A 452 -7.25 -13.37 5.61
C THR A 452 -8.47 -12.48 5.35
N MET A 453 -8.46 -11.27 5.94
CA MET A 453 -9.55 -10.32 5.70
C MET A 453 -9.66 -9.93 4.23
N ILE A 454 -8.51 -9.70 3.56
CA ILE A 454 -8.52 -9.31 2.15
C ILE A 454 -9.02 -10.43 1.23
N GLN A 455 -8.70 -11.70 1.51
CA GLN A 455 -9.23 -12.83 0.75
C GLN A 455 -10.75 -12.87 0.84
N LEU A 456 -11.30 -12.74 2.04
CA LEU A 456 -12.73 -12.78 2.27
C LEU A 456 -13.44 -11.58 1.65
N ALA A 457 -12.89 -10.37 1.79
CA ALA A 457 -13.45 -9.16 1.20
C ALA A 457 -13.47 -9.21 -0.33
N ALA A 458 -12.39 -9.67 -0.96
CA ALA A 458 -12.31 -9.83 -2.41
C ALA A 458 -13.27 -10.91 -2.94
N GLY A 459 -13.31 -12.06 -2.26
CA GLY A 459 -14.27 -13.13 -2.57
C GLY A 459 -15.71 -12.66 -2.44
N PHE A 460 -16.05 -11.98 -1.34
CA PHE A 460 -17.39 -11.46 -1.09
C PHE A 460 -17.81 -10.40 -2.13
N SER A 461 -16.87 -9.51 -2.50
CA SER A 461 -17.09 -8.55 -3.57
C SER A 461 -17.53 -9.23 -4.87
N SER A 462 -16.99 -10.40 -5.19
CA SER A 462 -17.37 -11.14 -6.39
C SER A 462 -18.79 -11.71 -6.30
N VAL A 463 -19.27 -12.06 -5.12
CA VAL A 463 -20.65 -12.58 -4.92
C VAL A 463 -21.70 -11.49 -5.07
N ILE A 464 -21.36 -10.23 -4.78
CA ILE A 464 -22.35 -9.13 -4.79
C ILE A 464 -22.31 -8.30 -6.08
N ASN A 465 -21.24 -8.38 -6.88
CA ASN A 465 -21.06 -7.58 -8.10
C ASN A 465 -21.47 -8.30 -9.40
N GLY A 466 -22.12 -9.47 -9.30
CA GLY A 466 -22.56 -10.29 -10.45
C GLY A 466 -21.56 -11.36 -10.87
N GLY A 467 -20.67 -11.78 -9.97
CA GLY A 467 -19.79 -12.93 -10.15
C GLY A 467 -18.36 -12.59 -10.59
N TYR A 468 -17.97 -11.34 -10.61
CA TYR A 468 -16.66 -10.91 -11.12
C TYR A 468 -15.65 -10.77 -9.99
N TYR A 469 -14.62 -11.64 -9.97
CA TYR A 469 -13.53 -11.56 -9.00
C TYR A 469 -12.43 -10.63 -9.51
N TYR A 470 -12.31 -9.45 -8.92
CA TYR A 470 -11.24 -8.50 -9.18
C TYR A 470 -10.09 -8.68 -8.20
N GLN A 471 -8.86 -8.52 -8.69
CA GLN A 471 -7.69 -8.47 -7.82
C GLN A 471 -7.74 -7.20 -6.96
N PRO A 472 -7.67 -7.31 -5.62
CA PRO A 472 -7.56 -6.12 -4.78
C PRO A 472 -6.23 -5.40 -5.00
N HIS A 473 -6.24 -4.06 -4.94
CA HIS A 473 -5.06 -3.24 -5.11
C HIS A 473 -5.16 -1.91 -4.36
N VAL A 474 -4.00 -1.35 -4.01
CA VAL A 474 -3.87 -0.08 -3.27
C VAL A 474 -3.22 1.03 -4.09
N VAL A 475 -2.73 0.75 -5.29
CA VAL A 475 -2.16 1.75 -6.20
C VAL A 475 -2.98 1.85 -7.47
N LYS A 476 -3.29 3.09 -7.85
CA LYS A 476 -4.08 3.44 -9.03
C LYS A 476 -3.21 3.84 -10.22
N GLN A 477 -2.20 4.69 -9.98
CA GLN A 477 -1.36 5.24 -11.04
C GLN A 477 0.06 5.53 -10.53
N ILE A 478 1.00 5.48 -11.47
CA ILE A 478 2.36 5.97 -11.29
C ILE A 478 2.54 7.18 -12.20
N LEU A 479 3.00 8.28 -11.62
CA LEU A 479 3.22 9.55 -12.33
C LEU A 479 4.70 9.91 -12.28
N ASN A 480 5.24 10.48 -13.36
CA ASN A 480 6.56 11.08 -13.30
C ASN A 480 6.54 12.40 -12.49
N GLU A 481 7.72 12.98 -12.24
CA GLU A 481 7.87 14.24 -11.49
C GLU A 481 7.07 15.44 -12.05
N ASN A 482 6.70 15.40 -13.32
CA ASN A 482 5.93 16.44 -14.00
C ASN A 482 4.43 16.13 -14.07
N GLY A 483 3.96 15.08 -13.39
CA GLY A 483 2.57 14.64 -13.38
C GLY A 483 2.13 13.86 -14.63
N GLY A 484 3.06 13.50 -15.51
CA GLY A 484 2.77 12.63 -16.66
C GLY A 484 2.59 11.18 -16.22
N ILE A 485 1.58 10.51 -16.74
CA ILE A 485 1.28 9.09 -16.42
C ILE A 485 2.39 8.20 -16.97
N VAL A 486 3.01 7.42 -16.10
CA VAL A 486 4.00 6.37 -16.43
C VAL A 486 3.28 5.03 -16.57
N GLU A 487 2.39 4.71 -15.63
CA GLU A 487 1.64 3.47 -15.59
C GLU A 487 0.28 3.69 -14.91
N THR A 488 -0.73 2.97 -15.36
CA THR A 488 -2.08 2.97 -14.76
C THR A 488 -2.46 1.53 -14.43
N PHE A 489 -2.90 1.31 -13.22
CA PHE A 489 -3.41 0.03 -12.77
C PHE A 489 -4.94 0.06 -12.88
N ASP A 490 -5.44 -0.44 -14.01
CA ASP A 490 -6.86 -0.63 -14.20
C ASP A 490 -7.35 -1.85 -13.41
N LYS A 491 -8.67 -1.93 -13.22
CA LYS A 491 -9.31 -3.10 -12.61
C LYS A 491 -8.85 -4.39 -13.29
N ASN A 492 -8.27 -5.29 -12.53
CA ASN A 492 -7.82 -6.58 -12.99
C ASN A 492 -8.90 -7.64 -12.73
N LEU A 493 -9.68 -7.96 -13.75
CA LEU A 493 -10.63 -9.07 -13.68
C LEU A 493 -9.85 -10.39 -13.79
N VAL A 494 -9.76 -11.11 -12.68
CA VAL A 494 -9.06 -12.40 -12.63
C VAL A 494 -9.93 -13.52 -13.22
N LYS A 495 -11.23 -13.55 -12.86
CA LYS A 495 -12.18 -14.61 -13.25
C LYS A 495 -13.62 -14.21 -12.97
N GLN A 496 -14.54 -14.86 -13.63
CA GLN A 496 -15.95 -14.89 -13.23
C GLN A 496 -16.19 -16.16 -12.42
N VAL A 497 -16.73 -16.03 -11.20
CA VAL A 497 -16.91 -17.14 -10.24
C VAL A 497 -18.35 -17.64 -10.17
N ALA A 498 -19.32 -16.81 -10.54
CA ALA A 498 -20.73 -17.15 -10.54
C ALA A 498 -21.50 -16.32 -11.58
N THR A 499 -22.71 -16.73 -11.90
CA THR A 499 -23.64 -15.96 -12.73
C THR A 499 -24.31 -14.86 -11.91
N LYS A 500 -24.82 -13.84 -12.60
CA LYS A 500 -25.58 -12.77 -11.96
C LYS A 500 -26.82 -13.31 -11.23
N GLU A 501 -27.49 -14.31 -11.80
CA GLU A 501 -28.67 -14.96 -11.25
C GLU A 501 -28.37 -15.60 -9.90
N THR A 502 -27.26 -16.34 -9.78
CA THR A 502 -26.78 -16.90 -8.52
C THR A 502 -26.48 -15.80 -7.50
N CYS A 503 -25.76 -14.75 -7.92
CA CYS A 503 -25.42 -13.62 -7.08
C CYS A 503 -26.68 -12.90 -6.55
N ASP A 504 -27.69 -12.67 -7.38
CA ASP A 504 -28.93 -11.99 -6.97
C ASP A 504 -29.67 -12.77 -5.88
N ILE A 505 -29.72 -14.12 -5.97
CA ILE A 505 -30.34 -14.97 -4.94
C ILE A 505 -29.59 -14.85 -3.60
N VAL A 506 -28.26 -14.85 -3.64
CA VAL A 506 -27.45 -14.71 -2.43
C VAL A 506 -27.59 -13.31 -1.84
N LYS A 507 -27.57 -12.26 -2.67
CA LYS A 507 -27.78 -10.86 -2.24
C LYS A 507 -29.10 -10.67 -1.51
N GLU A 508 -30.17 -11.30 -1.99
CA GLU A 508 -31.48 -11.24 -1.32
C GLU A 508 -31.43 -11.83 0.10
N GLY A 509 -30.70 -12.95 0.29
CA GLY A 509 -30.46 -13.52 1.63
C GLY A 509 -29.62 -12.61 2.53
N LEU A 510 -28.64 -11.89 1.95
CA LEU A 510 -27.81 -10.91 2.67
C LEU A 510 -28.61 -9.67 3.07
N LYS A 511 -29.53 -9.21 2.24
CA LYS A 511 -30.47 -8.14 2.55
C LYS A 511 -31.38 -8.55 3.71
N MET A 512 -32.00 -9.71 3.61
CA MET A 512 -32.87 -10.26 4.67
C MET A 512 -32.08 -10.42 6.00
N CYS A 513 -30.81 -10.71 5.97
CA CYS A 513 -29.96 -10.80 7.17
C CYS A 513 -29.96 -9.49 7.98
N VAL A 514 -29.92 -8.34 7.31
CA VAL A 514 -29.94 -7.03 7.94
C VAL A 514 -31.37 -6.57 8.24
N GLU A 515 -32.35 -6.86 7.38
CA GLU A 515 -33.74 -6.45 7.59
C GLU A 515 -34.42 -7.19 8.75
N SER A 516 -34.19 -8.50 8.89
CA SER A 516 -34.93 -9.35 9.84
C SER A 516 -34.13 -10.52 10.42
N GLY A 517 -32.82 -10.59 10.13
CA GLY A 517 -31.96 -11.69 10.54
C GLY A 517 -31.00 -11.33 11.66
N THR A 518 -29.79 -11.93 11.60
CA THR A 518 -28.75 -11.76 12.62
C THR A 518 -28.03 -10.41 12.56
N GLY A 519 -28.20 -9.67 11.49
CA GLY A 519 -27.49 -8.41 11.20
C GLY A 519 -28.34 -7.14 11.40
N THR A 520 -29.47 -7.20 12.09
CA THR A 520 -30.44 -6.08 12.21
C THR A 520 -29.83 -4.81 12.79
N LYS A 521 -28.84 -4.90 13.67
CA LYS A 521 -28.09 -3.73 14.17
C LYS A 521 -27.17 -3.08 13.12
N GLY A 522 -26.92 -3.74 12.00
CA GLY A 522 -26.20 -3.19 10.87
C GLY A 522 -27.02 -2.27 9.97
N ALA A 523 -28.32 -2.10 10.27
CA ALA A 523 -29.19 -1.19 9.52
C ALA A 523 -28.79 0.28 9.79
N ILE A 524 -28.74 1.08 8.73
CA ILE A 524 -28.53 2.52 8.80
C ILE A 524 -29.75 3.19 8.17
N GLU A 525 -30.35 4.12 8.89
CA GLU A 525 -31.58 4.78 8.46
C GLU A 525 -31.43 5.50 7.11
N GLY A 526 -32.30 5.15 6.17
CA GLY A 526 -32.32 5.69 4.82
C GLY A 526 -31.40 4.98 3.83
N TYR A 527 -30.79 3.85 4.21
CA TYR A 527 -29.96 3.05 3.32
C TYR A 527 -30.39 1.58 3.32
N THR A 528 -30.43 0.95 2.17
CA THR A 528 -30.62 -0.51 2.09
C THR A 528 -29.27 -1.21 2.23
N ILE A 529 -28.93 -1.51 3.50
CA ILE A 529 -27.72 -2.24 3.85
C ILE A 529 -27.96 -3.73 3.70
N SER A 530 -26.97 -4.44 3.20
CA SER A 530 -26.98 -5.89 3.08
C SER A 530 -25.64 -6.46 3.56
N GLY A 531 -25.67 -7.62 4.20
CA GLY A 531 -24.42 -8.17 4.75
C GLY A 531 -24.59 -9.48 5.50
N LYS A 532 -23.50 -9.94 6.09
CA LYS A 532 -23.43 -11.18 6.84
C LYS A 532 -22.62 -11.03 8.11
N THR A 533 -23.21 -11.46 9.23
CA THR A 533 -22.54 -11.60 10.52
C THR A 533 -21.71 -12.88 10.58
N GLY A 534 -20.55 -12.81 11.24
CA GLY A 534 -19.71 -13.95 11.57
C GLY A 534 -19.46 -14.05 13.07
N THR A 535 -19.41 -15.27 13.56
CA THR A 535 -18.96 -15.61 14.90
C THR A 535 -18.18 -16.92 14.79
N ALA A 536 -16.91 -16.92 15.12
CA ALA A 536 -16.09 -18.10 15.17
C ALA A 536 -15.51 -18.25 16.59
N GLU A 537 -15.73 -19.41 17.21
CA GLU A 537 -15.08 -19.73 18.47
C GLU A 537 -13.61 -20.06 18.19
N LYS A 538 -12.67 -19.42 18.90
CA LYS A 538 -11.24 -19.64 18.71
C LYS A 538 -10.81 -21.04 19.20
N LEU A 539 -9.68 -21.50 18.72
CA LEU A 539 -9.07 -22.75 19.18
C LEU A 539 -8.13 -22.48 20.35
N PRO A 540 -8.12 -23.34 21.40
CA PRO A 540 -8.97 -24.53 21.56
C PRO A 540 -10.40 -24.17 21.93
N ARG A 541 -11.39 -24.90 21.35
CA ARG A 541 -12.82 -24.66 21.61
C ARG A 541 -13.15 -24.80 23.10
N GLY A 542 -14.14 -24.03 23.57
CA GLY A 542 -14.59 -24.04 24.98
C GLY A 542 -13.87 -23.08 25.89
N THR A 543 -12.96 -22.23 25.38
CA THR A 543 -12.30 -21.16 26.17
C THR A 543 -13.17 -19.94 26.37
N GLY A 544 -14.24 -19.79 25.59
CA GLY A 544 -15.08 -18.59 25.57
C GLY A 544 -14.43 -17.42 24.85
N GLU A 545 -13.49 -17.69 23.96
CA GLU A 545 -12.84 -16.72 23.09
C GLU A 545 -13.45 -16.78 21.70
N TYR A 546 -13.83 -15.63 21.16
CA TYR A 546 -14.57 -15.53 19.90
C TYR A 546 -13.93 -14.47 18.98
N LEU A 547 -13.93 -14.77 17.70
CA LEU A 547 -13.73 -13.79 16.65
C LEU A 547 -15.11 -13.39 16.09
N LEU A 548 -15.42 -12.12 16.19
CA LEU A 548 -16.66 -11.52 15.71
C LEU A 548 -16.39 -10.79 14.40
N SER A 549 -17.31 -10.88 13.45
CA SER A 549 -17.12 -10.19 12.18
C SER A 549 -18.44 -9.78 11.54
N PHE A 550 -18.39 -8.74 10.72
CA PHE A 550 -19.49 -8.36 9.85
C PHE A 550 -18.92 -7.83 8.52
N ILE A 551 -19.41 -8.41 7.44
CA ILE A 551 -19.17 -7.92 6.09
C ILE A 551 -20.48 -7.41 5.51
N GLY A 552 -20.50 -6.13 5.13
CA GLY A 552 -21.69 -5.48 4.60
C GLY A 552 -21.38 -4.62 3.40
N PHE A 553 -22.38 -4.30 2.61
CA PHE A 553 -22.26 -3.49 1.42
C PHE A 553 -23.46 -2.57 1.22
N ALA A 554 -23.26 -1.53 0.46
CA ALA A 554 -24.28 -0.58 0.01
C ALA A 554 -23.89 0.03 -1.36
N PRO A 555 -24.87 0.53 -2.15
CA PRO A 555 -26.31 0.23 -2.10
C PRO A 555 -26.62 -1.24 -2.45
N TYR A 556 -27.79 -1.74 -2.12
CA TYR A 556 -28.18 -3.11 -2.46
C TYR A 556 -28.24 -3.39 -3.97
N ASP A 557 -28.88 -2.51 -4.72
CA ASP A 557 -29.12 -2.72 -6.15
C ASP A 557 -27.84 -2.69 -6.97
N SER A 558 -26.97 -1.71 -6.69
CA SER A 558 -25.68 -1.50 -7.36
C SER A 558 -24.58 -1.31 -6.33
N PRO A 559 -23.98 -2.38 -5.79
CA PRO A 559 -22.96 -2.27 -4.76
C PRO A 559 -21.78 -1.41 -5.17
N GLU A 560 -21.50 -0.37 -4.38
CA GLU A 560 -20.40 0.59 -4.62
C GLU A 560 -19.32 0.50 -3.56
N VAL A 561 -19.70 0.05 -2.36
CA VAL A 561 -18.78 -0.09 -1.24
C VAL A 561 -19.05 -1.36 -0.46
N VAL A 562 -17.98 -2.07 -0.12
CA VAL A 562 -17.94 -3.19 0.84
C VAL A 562 -17.12 -2.76 2.02
N CYS A 563 -17.63 -2.95 3.22
CA CYS A 563 -16.90 -2.78 4.46
C CYS A 563 -16.87 -4.11 5.22
N TYR A 564 -15.68 -4.55 5.59
CA TYR A 564 -15.48 -5.74 6.39
C TYR A 564 -14.78 -5.38 7.69
N VAL A 565 -15.40 -5.73 8.81
CA VAL A 565 -14.89 -5.53 10.17
C VAL A 565 -14.68 -6.88 10.83
N VAL A 566 -13.51 -7.05 11.45
CA VAL A 566 -13.16 -8.20 12.29
C VAL A 566 -12.74 -7.70 13.64
N LEU A 567 -13.41 -8.17 14.68
CA LEU A 567 -13.14 -7.88 16.10
C LEU A 567 -12.75 -9.20 16.78
N ASP A 568 -11.46 -9.36 17.06
CA ASP A 568 -10.91 -10.59 17.60
C ASP A 568 -10.84 -10.55 19.12
N ASN A 569 -11.50 -11.50 19.76
CA ASN A 569 -11.50 -11.70 21.20
C ASN A 569 -11.71 -10.43 22.04
N PRO A 570 -12.84 -9.70 21.86
CA PRO A 570 -13.14 -8.52 22.69
C PRO A 570 -13.29 -8.93 24.15
N ARG A 571 -12.78 -8.09 25.09
CA ARG A 571 -12.84 -8.35 26.52
C ARG A 571 -14.09 -7.78 27.19
N ALA A 572 -14.91 -7.03 26.43
CA ALA A 572 -16.16 -6.49 26.92
C ALA A 572 -17.17 -7.58 27.32
N GLU A 573 -18.14 -7.24 28.17
CA GLU A 573 -19.23 -8.12 28.53
C GLU A 573 -20.01 -8.56 27.29
N GLY A 574 -20.36 -9.85 27.19
CA GLY A 574 -21.03 -10.39 26.01
C GLY A 574 -20.10 -10.63 24.83
N LYS A 575 -18.92 -11.18 25.07
CA LYS A 575 -17.88 -11.44 24.05
C LYS A 575 -18.36 -12.16 22.78
N GLU A 576 -19.33 -13.07 22.91
CA GLU A 576 -19.93 -13.81 21.80
C GLU A 576 -21.03 -13.05 21.05
N ASN A 577 -21.32 -11.82 21.48
CA ASN A 577 -22.38 -11.01 20.88
C ASN A 577 -21.86 -10.29 19.63
N THR A 578 -22.27 -10.75 18.46
CA THR A 578 -21.93 -10.12 17.17
C THR A 578 -22.34 -8.66 17.06
N SER A 579 -23.22 -8.16 17.94
CA SER A 579 -23.59 -6.73 17.96
C SER A 579 -22.39 -5.82 18.18
N ASN A 580 -21.34 -6.29 18.89
CA ASN A 580 -20.14 -5.49 19.14
C ASN A 580 -19.41 -5.12 17.83
N CYS A 581 -19.35 -6.07 16.90
CA CYS A 581 -18.76 -5.82 15.57
C CYS A 581 -19.65 -4.92 14.70
N LEU A 582 -20.99 -5.05 14.84
CA LEU A 582 -21.93 -4.19 14.12
C LEU A 582 -21.89 -2.75 14.60
N ASP A 583 -21.60 -2.49 15.89
CA ASP A 583 -21.44 -1.15 16.41
C ASP A 583 -20.24 -0.44 15.75
N VAL A 584 -19.12 -1.14 15.57
CA VAL A 584 -17.96 -0.64 14.80
C VAL A 584 -18.34 -0.33 13.36
N TRP A 585 -18.98 -1.29 12.69
CA TRP A 585 -19.34 -1.19 11.28
C TRP A 585 -20.32 -0.04 11.02
N THR A 586 -21.38 0.08 11.82
CA THR A 586 -22.38 1.14 11.65
C THR A 586 -21.84 2.51 11.91
N SER A 587 -20.96 2.67 12.92
CA SER A 587 -20.28 3.94 13.20
C SER A 587 -19.42 4.42 12.03
N ILE A 588 -18.67 3.49 11.40
CA ILE A 588 -17.87 3.79 10.23
C ILE A 588 -18.77 4.15 9.03
N MET A 589 -19.73 3.28 8.71
CA MET A 589 -20.51 3.41 7.47
C MET A 589 -21.52 4.57 7.52
N ALA A 590 -21.97 4.97 8.72
CA ALA A 590 -22.82 6.15 8.86
C ALA A 590 -22.12 7.45 8.40
N GLU A 591 -20.78 7.52 8.50
CA GLU A 591 -19.99 8.66 8.01
C GLU A 591 -19.48 8.43 6.59
N VAL A 592 -19.12 7.19 6.22
CA VAL A 592 -18.55 6.85 4.90
C VAL A 592 -19.60 6.94 3.78
N LEU A 593 -20.83 6.45 4.00
CA LEU A 593 -21.85 6.43 2.95
C LEU A 593 -22.18 7.83 2.40
N PRO A 594 -22.51 8.82 3.24
CA PRO A 594 -22.77 10.18 2.74
C PRO A 594 -21.52 10.85 2.14
N TYR A 595 -20.33 10.53 2.64
CA TYR A 595 -19.08 11.05 2.07
C TYR A 595 -18.81 10.50 0.65
N LEU A 596 -19.15 9.24 0.39
CA LEU A 596 -19.02 8.63 -0.94
C LEU A 596 -20.16 9.01 -1.90
N ASP A 597 -21.00 10.00 -1.55
CA ASP A 597 -22.17 10.42 -2.32
C ASP A 597 -23.20 9.28 -2.54
N ILE A 598 -23.21 8.27 -1.65
CA ILE A 598 -24.25 7.25 -1.63
C ILE A 598 -25.44 7.86 -0.90
N TYR A 599 -26.45 8.26 -1.66
CA TYR A 599 -27.60 8.97 -1.13
C TYR A 599 -28.58 8.06 -0.43
N LYS A 600 -29.29 8.62 0.57
CA LYS A 600 -30.41 7.97 1.21
C LYS A 600 -31.52 7.66 0.21
N GLU A 601 -32.08 6.47 0.30
CA GLU A 601 -33.21 6.09 -0.50
C GLU A 601 -34.43 6.93 -0.08
N VAL A 602 -35.02 7.62 -1.05
CA VAL A 602 -36.27 8.35 -0.80
C VAL A 602 -37.36 7.31 -0.55
N GLN A 603 -37.88 7.24 0.65
CA GLN A 603 -39.09 6.45 0.88
C GLN A 603 -40.18 7.05 -0.01
N GLU A 604 -40.63 6.30 -1.03
CA GLU A 604 -41.88 6.64 -1.73
C GLU A 604 -43.00 6.68 -0.70
N VAL A 605 -43.40 7.88 -0.32
CA VAL A 605 -44.64 8.09 0.45
C VAL A 605 -45.75 7.54 -0.42
N ALA A 606 -46.35 6.43 0.01
CA ALA A 606 -47.48 5.84 -0.71
C ALA A 606 -48.46 6.95 -1.05
N PRO A 607 -48.94 7.04 -2.30
CA PRO A 607 -49.90 8.06 -2.69
C PRO A 607 -51.18 7.91 -1.88
N GLY A 608 -51.38 8.74 -0.87
CA GLY A 608 -52.54 8.69 0.05
C GLY A 608 -52.25 9.05 1.51
N ALA A 609 -50.99 9.22 1.93
CA ALA A 609 -50.68 9.83 3.21
C ALA A 609 -50.87 11.34 3.07
N GLU A 610 -51.91 11.89 3.68
CA GLU A 610 -52.09 13.34 3.80
C GLU A 610 -50.86 13.91 4.47
N SER A 611 -50.19 14.85 3.78
CA SER A 611 -49.13 15.64 4.38
C SER A 611 -49.73 16.39 5.58
N GLU A 612 -49.42 15.97 6.81
CA GLU A 612 -49.54 16.86 7.94
C GLU A 612 -48.63 18.05 7.62
N ASN A 613 -49.28 19.21 7.47
CA ASN A 613 -48.60 20.47 7.31
C ASN A 613 -47.62 20.63 8.46
N ILE A 614 -46.34 20.42 8.20
CA ILE A 614 -45.30 20.86 9.07
C ILE A 614 -45.28 22.40 8.89
N ASP A 615 -45.95 23.07 9.82
CA ASP A 615 -45.90 24.52 9.97
C ASP A 615 -44.41 24.91 10.10
N GLY A 616 -43.96 25.72 9.16
CA GLY A 616 -42.56 26.15 9.05
C GLY A 616 -42.08 27.08 10.18
N SER A 617 -42.75 27.07 11.35
CA SER A 617 -42.43 27.94 12.48
C SER A 617 -41.37 27.35 13.47
N VAL A 618 -40.87 26.12 13.24
CA VAL A 618 -39.91 25.48 14.17
C VAL A 618 -38.45 25.73 13.79
N PHE A 619 -38.18 26.24 12.58
CA PHE A 619 -36.80 26.49 12.17
C PHE A 619 -36.30 27.93 12.36
N GLU A 620 -37.13 28.85 12.86
CA GLU A 620 -36.69 30.23 13.13
C GLU A 620 -36.25 30.48 14.58
N ASP A 621 -36.53 29.56 15.53
CA ASP A 621 -36.21 29.80 16.95
C ASP A 621 -34.82 29.28 17.40
N GLU A 622 -34.14 28.45 16.64
CA GLU A 622 -32.77 28.01 17.00
C GLU A 622 -31.64 28.93 16.46
N TYR A 623 -31.95 29.83 15.50
CA TYR A 623 -30.95 30.77 14.96
C TYR A 623 -30.91 32.11 15.70
N ASN A 624 -31.90 32.42 16.57
CA ASN A 624 -31.99 33.67 17.26
C ASN A 624 -31.54 33.67 18.73
N ASN A 625 -31.11 32.52 19.29
CA ASN A 625 -30.65 32.46 20.69
C ASN A 625 -29.12 32.44 20.88
N ALA A 626 -28.33 32.66 19.81
CA ALA A 626 -26.87 32.68 19.91
C ALA A 626 -26.23 34.08 19.78
N THR A 627 -27.05 35.15 19.76
CA THR A 627 -26.52 36.53 19.69
C THR A 627 -27.19 37.43 20.74
N ASN A 628 -26.77 37.29 22.00
CA ASN A 628 -26.81 38.35 22.97
C ASN A 628 -26.00 38.00 24.20
N GLU A 629 -24.75 38.41 24.22
CA GLU A 629 -24.06 38.96 25.38
C GLU A 629 -22.64 39.39 25.00
N GLY A 630 -22.41 40.69 25.05
CA GLY A 630 -21.22 41.27 25.57
C GLY A 630 -20.26 42.02 24.65
N ASP A 631 -20.57 43.26 24.44
CA ASP A 631 -19.69 44.46 24.59
C ASP A 631 -18.43 44.58 23.71
N GLY A 632 -18.58 45.54 22.76
CA GLY A 632 -17.80 46.75 22.54
C GLY A 632 -16.32 46.66 22.18
N THR A 633 -15.99 46.85 20.95
CA THR A 633 -15.22 47.96 20.37
C THR A 633 -14.69 47.58 18.98
N ALA A 634 -15.16 48.34 17.98
CA ALA A 634 -14.55 48.40 16.66
C ALA A 634 -13.30 49.32 16.67
N PRO A 635 -12.38 49.19 15.69
CA PRO A 635 -12.50 50.17 14.61
C PRO A 635 -12.35 49.62 13.19
N GLN A 636 -12.99 50.36 12.32
CA GLN A 636 -13.06 50.39 10.88
C GLN A 636 -11.69 50.36 10.17
N ASP A 637 -11.65 49.68 9.02
CA ASP A 637 -11.27 50.28 7.72
C ASP A 637 -11.51 49.27 6.59
N GLU A 638 -12.46 49.58 5.73
CA GLU A 638 -12.49 49.23 4.31
C GLU A 638 -11.76 50.36 3.54
N PRO A 639 -11.32 50.26 2.26
CA PRO A 639 -12.02 49.63 1.14
C PRO A 639 -11.12 48.94 0.07
N ASP A 640 -11.62 48.11 -0.83
CA ASP A 640 -11.89 48.44 -2.23
C ASP A 640 -12.33 47.22 -3.06
N ARG A 641 -13.48 47.43 -3.69
CA ARG A 641 -14.07 46.54 -4.71
C ARG A 641 -13.47 46.87 -6.08
N VAL A 642 -13.29 45.84 -6.94
CA VAL A 642 -13.40 45.96 -8.39
C VAL A 642 -14.13 44.75 -8.97
N PRO A 643 -15.13 44.93 -9.85
CA PRO A 643 -16.01 43.87 -10.35
C PRO A 643 -15.55 43.27 -11.69
N PRO A 644 -16.25 42.22 -12.21
CA PRO A 644 -15.81 41.43 -13.35
C PRO A 644 -16.23 42.06 -14.70
N ALA A 645 -15.47 41.76 -15.73
CA ALA A 645 -15.79 42.12 -17.11
C ALA A 645 -16.16 40.85 -17.93
N ASP A 646 -17.41 40.88 -18.39
CA ASP A 646 -17.91 40.12 -19.54
C ASP A 646 -17.22 40.55 -20.82
N THR A 647 -16.96 39.61 -21.74
CA THR A 647 -17.17 39.84 -23.18
C THR A 647 -17.35 38.54 -23.95
N ASN A 648 -18.57 38.40 -24.46
CA ASN A 648 -18.96 37.61 -25.63
C ASN A 648 -18.25 38.09 -26.91
N THR A 649 -18.01 37.19 -27.86
CA THR A 649 -18.30 37.27 -29.31
C THR A 649 -17.83 36.00 -30.00
N THR A 650 -18.72 35.13 -30.42
CA THR A 650 -19.40 34.88 -31.73
C THR A 650 -18.52 34.83 -33.00
N ASN A 651 -18.84 33.77 -33.69
CA ASN A 651 -18.86 33.51 -35.17
C ASN A 651 -17.62 32.87 -35.78
N ASN A 652 -17.83 31.76 -36.34
CA ASN A 652 -18.52 31.30 -37.55
C ASN A 652 -17.56 30.73 -38.64
N SER A 653 -17.92 29.60 -39.08
CA SER A 653 -18.07 29.14 -40.48
C SER A 653 -16.93 28.42 -41.18
N ASN A 654 -17.33 27.24 -41.61
CA ASN A 654 -17.27 26.58 -42.94
C ASN A 654 -16.01 25.81 -43.28
N GLU A 655 -16.32 24.50 -43.52
CA GLU A 655 -16.41 23.83 -44.86
C GLU A 655 -15.04 23.67 -45.52
N GLU A 656 -14.65 22.60 -46.10
CA GLU A 656 -15.22 21.49 -46.87
C GLU A 656 -14.12 20.44 -47.10
N ASP A 657 -14.57 19.19 -47.23
CA ASP A 657 -14.23 18.14 -48.20
C ASP A 657 -12.77 17.85 -48.59
N ASP A 658 -12.34 16.61 -48.58
CA ASP A 658 -12.42 15.72 -49.70
C ASP A 658 -11.73 14.36 -49.46
N GLU A 659 -12.41 13.37 -49.92
CA GLU A 659 -12.17 12.01 -50.36
C GLU A 659 -10.73 11.56 -50.62
N GLY A 660 -10.54 10.26 -50.41
CA GLY A 660 -9.71 9.53 -51.33
C GLY A 660 -9.09 8.24 -50.79
N THR A 661 -9.87 7.21 -50.79
CA THR A 661 -9.67 5.86 -51.42
C THR A 661 -8.31 5.18 -51.35
N ASN A 662 -8.41 3.98 -50.85
CA ASN A 662 -8.11 2.70 -51.50
C ASN A 662 -6.78 2.00 -51.25
N ASN A 663 -7.00 0.80 -50.80
CA ASN A 663 -6.61 -0.53 -51.29
C ASN A 663 -5.28 -1.16 -50.93
N ASN A 664 -5.53 -2.32 -50.33
CA ASN A 664 -5.01 -3.64 -50.74
C ASN A 664 -3.52 -3.90 -50.53
N ASP A 665 -3.16 -4.97 -50.04
CA ASP A 665 -3.45 -6.39 -50.09
C ASP A 665 -2.27 -7.19 -49.53
N ASN A 666 -2.63 -8.31 -48.92
CA ASN A 666 -1.95 -9.60 -49.01
C ASN A 666 -0.60 -9.80 -48.31
N SER A 667 -0.62 -10.67 -47.41
CA SER A 667 -0.60 -12.14 -47.46
C SER A 667 0.67 -12.74 -46.89
N ASP A 668 0.43 -13.79 -46.16
CA ASP A 668 1.24 -15.00 -45.99
C ASP A 668 2.57 -14.86 -45.25
N GLY A 669 2.83 -15.63 -44.28
CA GLY A 669 2.51 -17.00 -43.98
C GLY A 669 3.59 -17.59 -43.10
N ASN A 670 3.14 -18.47 -42.26
CA ASN A 670 3.81 -19.72 -41.93
C ASN A 670 4.88 -19.77 -40.82
N GLN A 671 4.42 -20.40 -39.74
CA GLN A 671 4.99 -21.66 -39.19
C GLN A 671 6.45 -21.63 -38.69
N SER A 672 6.68 -21.94 -37.52
CA SER A 672 6.58 -23.17 -36.75
C SER A 672 7.90 -23.49 -36.04
N ASN A 673 7.74 -24.06 -34.87
CA ASN A 673 8.65 -25.02 -34.21
C ASN A 673 9.92 -24.46 -33.60
N ASP A 674 10.38 -24.93 -32.52
CA ASP A 674 10.06 -26.00 -31.56
C ASP A 674 11.22 -26.06 -30.55
N SER A 675 10.90 -26.55 -29.38
CA SER A 675 11.78 -27.27 -28.45
C SER A 675 13.05 -26.57 -27.94
N GLY A 676 13.24 -26.45 -26.66
CA GLY A 676 13.42 -27.46 -25.64
C GLY A 676 14.63 -27.18 -24.80
N GLY A 677 14.48 -27.28 -23.54
CA GLY A 677 15.31 -28.02 -22.64
C GLY A 677 16.61 -27.34 -22.12
N GLU A 678 16.66 -26.94 -20.95
CA GLU A 678 17.25 -27.53 -19.74
C GLU A 678 16.97 -26.63 -18.53
#